data_1e1e983528dc7a2e3c960612344d346b
#
_entry.id   1e1e983528dc7a2e3c960612344d346b
#
_cell.length_a   1.000
_cell.length_b   1.000
_cell.length_c   1.000
_cell.angle_alpha   90.00
_cell.angle_beta   90.00
_cell.angle_gamma   90.00
#
_symmetry.space_group_name_H-M   'P 1'
#
loop_
_entity.id
_entity.type
_entity.pdbx_description
1 polymer ?
#
loop_
_entity_poly.entity_id
_entity_poly.type
_entity_poly.pdbx_seq_one_letter_code
_entity_poly.pdbx_strand_id
1 'polypeptide(L)'
;MPLEHIVVKGARAHNLKNVDVVIPRDKFVVLTGLSGSGKSSLAFDTIYAEGQRRYVESLSAYARQFLGQMDKPDVDSIEGLSPAISIDQKTTSRNPRSTVGTVTEIYDYLRLLYARVGRAVCPEHGIEIQSQTIEQMVDRLMEYPERTRMQILAPMVQGRKGEHVKLLEDIRKQGFVRVRVNGEITDLSEDIKLEKNKKHNIEVVVDRIVVKPDAQARLADSLETALRLADGKVIVDVMEQEELLFSEKHACAICGFSIGELEPRIFSFNSPFGACSECDGLGVKLEVDPDMVVPDATKTLDDGAIGAWEPKTSTYYQQLLESACRHFNIRMDVPYEELTAAHRQILMYGSEGEKIHFRYENEFGQVREAVVPFEGVVINLQRRHLETSSDYIREQIEGFMSQKACPVCKGQRLRQESLAVKVGERSISELTTLSILDAHQFVGGLELTERETKIANLIVKEIKARLNFLIDVGLDYLTLSRAAGTLSGGEAQRIRLATQIGSSLMGVLYILDEPSIGLHQRDNARLIKTLEHMTKLGNTLIVVEHDEDTMMACDYIIDIGPGAGIHGGQIVSAGTPDEVMKDPNSLTGAYLSGRKFIPVPMERRKPSDKWIKIEGAKENNLKNVTAKLPLGVFVAVTGVSGSGKSTLINEILQKTLARDLNKAKVKPGEHRRILGLEHLDKVIDIDQSPIGRTPRSNPATYTGVFDDIRDLFASTNEAKVRGYKKGRFSFNVKGGRCEACSGDGIIKIEMHFLPDVYVPCEVCHGKRYNRETLDVKYKGKNIADVLEMTIEDGVEFFRNLPKIERKLQTIVDVGLGYVKLGQPATTLSGGEAQRVKLASELYRRSTGRTLYILDEPTTGLHTDDIDRLLKVLQRLVENGETVLVIEHNLDVIKTVDYIVDLGPEGGTRGGEIIGTGTPEEVAQLEGSYTGIYLKPILERDKERTNAKLEQFVSK
;
A
#
# COMPACT_ATOMS: atom_id res chain seq x y z
N MET A 1 -7.07 46.02 4.32
CA MET A 1 -6.84 45.18 5.51
C MET A 1 -6.99 43.73 5.06
N PRO A 2 -6.16 42.81 5.46
CA PRO A 2 -6.43 41.40 5.18
C PRO A 2 -7.78 41.03 5.78
N LEU A 3 -8.61 40.30 5.04
CA LEU A 3 -9.90 39.81 5.53
C LEU A 3 -9.62 38.81 6.67
N GLU A 4 -10.19 39.04 7.85
CA GLU A 4 -9.99 38.22 9.07
C GLU A 4 -10.79 36.90 8.98
N HIS A 5 -11.70 36.77 8.03
CA HIS A 5 -12.60 35.64 7.90
C HIS A 5 -12.75 35.19 6.45
N ILE A 6 -13.00 33.89 6.28
CA ILE A 6 -13.55 33.30 5.04
C ILE A 6 -15.07 33.32 5.20
N VAL A 7 -15.78 33.99 4.31
CA VAL A 7 -17.24 34.10 4.35
C VAL A 7 -17.83 33.33 3.17
N VAL A 8 -18.53 32.23 3.48
CA VAL A 8 -19.26 31.41 2.50
C VAL A 8 -20.73 31.79 2.57
N LYS A 9 -21.35 32.07 1.42
CA LYS A 9 -22.77 32.38 1.30
C LYS A 9 -23.46 31.50 0.29
N GLY A 10 -24.58 30.93 0.69
CA GLY A 10 -25.45 30.16 -0.18
C GLY A 10 -24.86 28.86 -0.72
N ALA A 11 -24.13 28.07 0.09
CA ALA A 11 -23.60 26.79 -0.33
C ALA A 11 -24.70 25.73 -0.46
N ARG A 12 -24.80 25.09 -1.66
CA ARG A 12 -25.84 24.12 -2.02
C ARG A 12 -25.30 22.82 -2.60
N ALA A 13 -23.99 22.59 -2.51
CA ALA A 13 -23.37 21.37 -3.00
C ALA A 13 -23.97 20.13 -2.29
N HIS A 14 -24.38 19.14 -3.07
CA HIS A 14 -24.96 17.86 -2.59
C HIS A 14 -26.18 18.06 -1.66
N ASN A 15 -26.02 17.77 -0.35
CA ASN A 15 -27.09 17.86 0.63
C ASN A 15 -27.11 19.19 1.41
N LEU A 16 -26.23 20.14 1.12
CA LEU A 16 -26.18 21.43 1.78
C LEU A 16 -27.44 22.27 1.48
N LYS A 17 -28.03 22.86 2.49
CA LYS A 17 -29.30 23.60 2.42
C LYS A 17 -29.09 25.11 2.44
N ASN A 18 -28.47 25.65 1.39
CA ASN A 18 -28.19 27.08 1.27
C ASN A 18 -27.44 27.64 2.50
N VAL A 19 -26.29 27.02 2.78
CA VAL A 19 -25.52 27.26 3.99
C VAL A 19 -24.74 28.57 3.90
N ASP A 20 -24.90 29.44 4.92
CA ASP A 20 -24.04 30.59 5.18
C ASP A 20 -23.14 30.29 6.39
N VAL A 21 -21.83 30.50 6.25
CA VAL A 21 -20.88 30.30 7.35
C VAL A 21 -19.71 31.25 7.29
N VAL A 22 -19.26 31.68 8.47
CA VAL A 22 -18.10 32.54 8.69
C VAL A 22 -17.01 31.72 9.39
N ILE A 23 -15.85 31.57 8.73
CA ILE A 23 -14.73 30.79 9.20
C ILE A 23 -13.57 31.72 9.52
N PRO A 24 -13.02 31.72 10.76
CA PRO A 24 -11.89 32.58 11.11
C PRO A 24 -10.62 32.12 10.36
N ARG A 25 -9.83 33.10 9.87
CA ARG A 25 -8.53 32.84 9.24
C ARG A 25 -7.43 32.73 10.26
N ASP A 26 -6.34 32.08 9.84
CA ASP A 26 -5.14 31.86 10.65
C ASP A 26 -5.47 31.14 11.98
N LYS A 27 -6.47 30.23 11.90
CA LYS A 27 -7.01 29.43 12.99
C LYS A 27 -7.11 27.97 12.63
N PHE A 28 -7.10 27.13 13.65
CA PHE A 28 -7.39 25.72 13.56
C PHE A 28 -8.91 25.52 13.72
N VAL A 29 -9.59 25.23 12.61
CA VAL A 29 -11.04 25.06 12.54
C VAL A 29 -11.41 23.61 12.30
N VAL A 30 -12.32 23.06 13.09
CA VAL A 30 -12.83 21.69 12.92
C VAL A 30 -14.25 21.71 12.38
N LEU A 31 -14.51 20.97 11.30
CA LEU A 31 -15.86 20.66 10.80
C LEU A 31 -16.26 19.28 11.34
N THR A 32 -17.35 19.21 12.08
CA THR A 32 -17.83 17.97 12.70
C THR A 32 -19.32 17.75 12.46
N GLY A 33 -19.86 16.62 12.92
CA GLY A 33 -21.26 16.22 12.76
C GLY A 33 -21.41 14.77 12.30
N LEU A 34 -22.61 14.25 12.19
CA LEU A 34 -22.91 12.86 11.80
C LEU A 34 -22.31 12.48 10.42
N SER A 35 -22.06 11.20 10.19
CA SER A 35 -21.71 10.69 8.86
C SER A 35 -22.80 11.07 7.85
N GLY A 36 -22.41 11.62 6.68
CA GLY A 36 -23.38 12.08 5.67
C GLY A 36 -24.10 13.40 5.99
N SER A 37 -23.68 14.17 7.02
CA SER A 37 -24.29 15.46 7.36
C SER A 37 -23.95 16.60 6.39
N GLY A 38 -22.92 16.46 5.55
CA GLY A 38 -22.50 17.48 4.57
C GLY A 38 -21.14 18.13 4.87
N LYS A 39 -20.36 17.60 5.82
CA LYS A 39 -19.03 18.11 6.17
C LYS A 39 -18.09 18.18 4.98
N SER A 40 -17.91 17.07 4.30
CA SER A 40 -17.02 16.96 3.13
C SER A 40 -17.54 17.79 1.96
N SER A 41 -18.86 17.90 1.79
CA SER A 41 -19.48 18.77 0.78
C SER A 41 -19.16 20.25 0.99
N LEU A 42 -19.13 20.72 2.24
CA LEU A 42 -18.73 22.09 2.56
C LEU A 42 -17.21 22.27 2.41
N ALA A 43 -16.40 21.36 2.97
CA ALA A 43 -14.93 21.48 3.00
C ALA A 43 -14.31 21.31 1.59
N PHE A 44 -14.63 20.22 0.91
CA PHE A 44 -13.96 19.82 -0.34
C PHE A 44 -14.73 20.27 -1.57
N ASP A 45 -16.04 19.96 -1.67
CA ASP A 45 -16.81 20.22 -2.88
C ASP A 45 -17.23 21.70 -3.01
N THR A 46 -17.11 22.50 -1.94
CA THR A 46 -17.43 23.93 -1.94
C THR A 46 -16.17 24.78 -1.73
N ILE A 47 -15.55 24.76 -0.56
CA ILE A 47 -14.46 25.71 -0.20
C ILE A 47 -13.18 25.38 -0.99
N TYR A 48 -12.73 24.11 -0.97
CA TYR A 48 -11.54 23.72 -1.70
C TYR A 48 -11.72 23.86 -3.22
N ALA A 49 -12.84 23.37 -3.74
CA ALA A 49 -13.14 23.42 -5.18
C ALA A 49 -13.12 24.87 -5.72
N GLU A 50 -13.70 25.82 -4.99
CA GLU A 50 -13.66 27.25 -5.37
C GLU A 50 -12.25 27.83 -5.25
N GLY A 51 -11.52 27.50 -4.18
CA GLY A 51 -10.12 27.94 -4.00
C GLY A 51 -9.22 27.46 -5.14
N GLN A 52 -9.32 26.20 -5.51
CA GLN A 52 -8.57 25.59 -6.60
C GLN A 52 -8.99 26.17 -7.97
N ARG A 53 -10.30 26.35 -8.20
CA ARG A 53 -10.81 26.97 -9.41
C ARG A 53 -10.20 28.37 -9.63
N ARG A 54 -10.21 29.23 -8.60
CA ARG A 54 -9.60 30.56 -8.66
C ARG A 54 -8.11 30.52 -8.92
N TYR A 55 -7.41 29.58 -8.30
CA TYR A 55 -5.98 29.39 -8.54
C TYR A 55 -5.70 29.01 -10.00
N VAL A 56 -6.42 28.02 -10.54
CA VAL A 56 -6.29 27.58 -11.94
C VAL A 56 -6.65 28.73 -12.91
N GLU A 57 -7.69 29.52 -12.62
CA GLU A 57 -8.05 30.69 -13.44
C GLU A 57 -6.97 31.77 -13.46
N SER A 58 -6.16 31.89 -12.41
CA SER A 58 -5.05 32.84 -12.33
C SER A 58 -3.85 32.42 -13.19
N LEU A 59 -3.77 31.18 -13.65
CA LEU A 59 -2.69 30.64 -14.45
C LEU A 59 -2.80 31.07 -15.92
N SER A 60 -1.70 30.92 -16.69
CA SER A 60 -1.69 31.20 -18.11
C SER A 60 -2.68 30.33 -18.89
N ALA A 61 -3.17 30.81 -20.05
CA ALA A 61 -4.09 30.03 -20.91
C ALA A 61 -3.51 28.66 -21.31
N TYR A 62 -2.18 28.60 -21.49
CA TYR A 62 -1.48 27.36 -21.79
C TYR A 62 -1.55 26.35 -20.62
N ALA A 63 -1.26 26.79 -19.39
CA ALA A 63 -1.35 25.93 -18.19
C ALA A 63 -2.79 25.43 -17.94
N ARG A 64 -3.79 26.27 -18.17
CA ARG A 64 -5.22 25.90 -18.06
C ARG A 64 -5.64 24.78 -19.03
N GLN A 65 -5.06 24.70 -20.23
CA GLN A 65 -5.33 23.60 -21.18
C GLN A 65 -4.92 22.25 -20.65
N PHE A 66 -3.87 22.18 -19.81
CA PHE A 66 -3.40 20.93 -19.21
C PHE A 66 -4.14 20.57 -17.93
N LEU A 67 -4.61 21.56 -17.15
CA LEU A 67 -5.27 21.33 -15.87
C LEU A 67 -6.78 21.10 -15.98
N GLY A 68 -7.34 21.35 -17.16
CA GLY A 68 -8.78 21.26 -17.40
C GLY A 68 -9.56 22.46 -16.82
N GLN A 69 -10.81 22.60 -17.27
CA GLN A 69 -11.74 23.58 -16.76
C GLN A 69 -12.46 22.97 -15.55
N MET A 70 -12.37 23.60 -14.38
CA MET A 70 -13.07 23.14 -13.17
C MET A 70 -14.48 23.74 -13.16
N ASP A 71 -15.45 22.90 -12.83
CA ASP A 71 -16.82 23.37 -12.64
C ASP A 71 -16.91 24.30 -11.42
N LYS A 72 -17.70 25.36 -11.56
CA LYS A 72 -17.97 26.24 -10.42
C LYS A 72 -18.84 25.51 -9.41
N PRO A 73 -18.46 25.43 -8.13
CA PRO A 73 -19.31 24.84 -7.10
C PRO A 73 -20.62 25.65 -6.98
N ASP A 74 -21.69 24.95 -6.55
CA ASP A 74 -22.99 25.58 -6.33
C ASP A 74 -22.98 26.38 -5.03
N VAL A 75 -22.52 27.64 -5.15
CA VAL A 75 -22.37 28.60 -4.05
C VAL A 75 -22.58 30.01 -4.61
N ASP A 76 -23.23 30.88 -3.85
CA ASP A 76 -23.44 32.27 -4.28
C ASP A 76 -22.13 33.05 -4.30
N SER A 77 -21.39 33.05 -3.19
CA SER A 77 -20.07 33.70 -3.10
C SER A 77 -19.22 33.10 -1.98
N ILE A 78 -17.88 33.13 -2.16
CA ILE A 78 -16.91 32.91 -1.09
C ILE A 78 -15.89 34.03 -1.11
N GLU A 79 -15.75 34.73 0.02
CA GLU A 79 -14.80 35.82 0.21
C GLU A 79 -13.67 35.41 1.16
N GLY A 80 -12.52 36.02 1.07
CA GLY A 80 -11.38 35.78 1.97
C GLY A 80 -10.58 34.50 1.77
N LEU A 81 -10.78 33.76 0.64
CA LEU A 81 -10.02 32.55 0.34
C LEU A 81 -8.53 32.83 0.10
N SER A 82 -7.68 32.05 0.75
CA SER A 82 -6.26 31.87 0.42
C SER A 82 -6.07 30.73 -0.60
N PRO A 83 -4.88 30.60 -1.22
CA PRO A 83 -4.54 29.38 -1.97
C PRO A 83 -4.82 28.14 -1.15
N ALA A 84 -5.60 27.20 -1.69
CA ALA A 84 -6.08 26.05 -0.96
C ALA A 84 -5.32 24.77 -1.33
N ILE A 85 -4.93 23.98 -0.32
CA ILE A 85 -4.31 22.67 -0.47
C ILE A 85 -5.18 21.64 0.25
N SER A 86 -5.55 20.58 -0.46
CA SER A 86 -6.33 19.46 0.07
C SER A 86 -5.43 18.27 0.39
N ILE A 87 -5.66 17.65 1.54
CA ILE A 87 -5.01 16.40 1.96
C ILE A 87 -6.10 15.40 2.29
N ASP A 88 -6.56 14.70 1.24
CA ASP A 88 -7.61 13.69 1.31
C ASP A 88 -7.07 12.27 1.52
N GLN A 89 -7.96 11.33 1.79
CA GLN A 89 -7.67 9.92 2.09
C GLN A 89 -7.55 9.03 0.83
N LYS A 90 -8.11 9.48 -0.31
CA LYS A 90 -8.51 8.60 -1.43
C LYS A 90 -7.40 8.09 -2.36
N THR A 91 -6.15 8.49 -2.26
CA THR A 91 -5.15 8.14 -3.28
C THR A 91 -3.88 7.50 -2.71
N THR A 92 -3.89 6.19 -2.53
CA THR A 92 -2.63 5.44 -2.52
C THR A 92 -2.14 5.27 -3.95
N SER A 93 -0.90 5.67 -4.23
CA SER A 93 -0.29 5.44 -5.55
C SER A 93 -0.19 3.93 -5.81
N ARG A 94 -0.80 3.47 -6.89
CA ARG A 94 -0.68 2.07 -7.34
C ARG A 94 0.63 1.80 -8.10
N ASN A 95 1.47 2.79 -8.27
CA ASN A 95 2.74 2.62 -8.96
C ASN A 95 3.71 1.82 -8.09
N PRO A 96 4.15 0.62 -8.50
CA PRO A 96 5.03 -0.24 -7.69
C PRO A 96 6.43 0.35 -7.49
N ARG A 97 6.79 1.38 -8.25
CA ARG A 97 8.05 2.11 -8.11
C ARG A 97 7.99 3.25 -7.09
N SER A 98 6.80 3.66 -6.66
CA SER A 98 6.65 4.68 -5.63
C SER A 98 6.95 4.10 -4.24
N THR A 99 7.85 4.76 -3.49
CA THR A 99 8.20 4.40 -2.11
C THR A 99 8.00 5.61 -1.20
N VAL A 100 7.99 5.39 0.12
CA VAL A 100 7.95 6.49 1.10
C VAL A 100 9.05 7.50 0.79
N GLY A 101 10.29 7.05 0.57
CA GLY A 101 11.43 7.92 0.26
C GLY A 101 11.26 8.75 -1.01
N THR A 102 10.61 8.21 -2.06
CA THR A 102 10.39 8.98 -3.31
C THR A 102 9.22 9.95 -3.21
N VAL A 103 8.16 9.59 -2.50
CA VAL A 103 6.99 10.47 -2.31
C VAL A 103 7.32 11.66 -1.41
N THR A 104 8.23 11.47 -0.44
CA THR A 104 8.71 12.54 0.47
C THR A 104 9.89 13.33 -0.09
N GLU A 105 10.35 13.01 -1.29
CA GLU A 105 11.56 13.58 -1.93
C GLU A 105 12.87 13.31 -1.17
N ILE A 106 12.84 12.63 -0.01
CA ILE A 106 14.04 12.31 0.78
C ILE A 106 15.02 11.50 -0.07
N TYR A 107 14.51 10.59 -0.91
CA TYR A 107 15.34 9.78 -1.79
C TYR A 107 16.15 10.61 -2.79
N ASP A 108 15.65 11.75 -3.26
CA ASP A 108 16.34 12.64 -4.18
C ASP A 108 17.52 13.31 -3.50
N TYR A 109 17.35 13.74 -2.25
CA TYR A 109 18.46 14.25 -1.43
C TYR A 109 19.46 13.16 -1.07
N LEU A 110 19.03 11.94 -0.80
CA LEU A 110 19.95 10.81 -0.57
C LEU A 110 20.79 10.52 -1.82
N ARG A 111 20.19 10.48 -3.01
CA ARG A 111 20.94 10.30 -4.27
C ARG A 111 22.01 11.38 -4.44
N LEU A 112 21.68 12.62 -4.11
CA LEU A 112 22.63 13.73 -4.16
C LEU A 112 23.74 13.55 -3.12
N LEU A 113 23.42 13.16 -1.88
CA LEU A 113 24.38 12.89 -0.83
C LEU A 113 25.39 11.81 -1.26
N TYR A 114 24.89 10.65 -1.73
CA TYR A 114 25.73 9.54 -2.17
C TYR A 114 26.60 9.88 -3.39
N ALA A 115 26.10 10.70 -4.30
CA ALA A 115 26.88 11.17 -5.45
C ALA A 115 28.00 12.16 -5.08
N ARG A 116 27.88 12.90 -3.96
CA ARG A 116 28.82 13.96 -3.60
C ARG A 116 29.85 13.57 -2.54
N VAL A 117 29.45 12.74 -1.58
CA VAL A 117 30.31 12.32 -0.45
C VAL A 117 30.38 10.80 -0.31
N GLY A 118 29.77 10.05 -1.20
CA GLY A 118 29.81 8.59 -1.18
C GLY A 118 31.19 8.05 -1.54
N ARG A 119 31.63 7.03 -0.81
CA ARG A 119 32.88 6.31 -1.04
C ARG A 119 32.59 4.98 -1.72
N ALA A 120 33.21 4.73 -2.84
CA ALA A 120 33.09 3.47 -3.59
C ALA A 120 33.93 2.39 -2.90
N VAL A 121 33.31 1.25 -2.56
CA VAL A 121 33.97 0.11 -1.89
C VAL A 121 33.75 -1.14 -2.71
N CYS A 122 34.81 -1.90 -2.97
CA CYS A 122 34.70 -3.16 -3.69
C CYS A 122 33.82 -4.16 -2.91
N PRO A 123 32.74 -4.71 -3.49
CA PRO A 123 31.86 -5.63 -2.77
C PRO A 123 32.51 -6.98 -2.43
N GLU A 124 33.56 -7.41 -3.17
CA GLU A 124 34.25 -8.66 -2.92
C GLU A 124 35.43 -8.51 -1.94
N HIS A 125 36.16 -7.39 -2.00
CA HIS A 125 37.42 -7.20 -1.26
C HIS A 125 37.31 -6.20 -0.10
N GLY A 126 36.25 -5.40 -0.04
CA GLY A 126 36.07 -4.38 1.00
C GLY A 126 37.05 -3.19 0.90
N ILE A 127 37.78 -3.08 -0.21
CA ILE A 127 38.79 -2.01 -0.42
C ILE A 127 38.09 -0.79 -1.03
N GLU A 128 38.43 0.42 -0.54
CA GLU A 128 37.94 1.66 -1.11
C GLU A 128 38.51 1.85 -2.54
N ILE A 129 37.61 2.15 -3.46
CA ILE A 129 37.94 2.34 -4.88
C ILE A 129 38.06 3.86 -5.12
N GLN A 130 39.27 4.32 -5.44
CA GLN A 130 39.54 5.74 -5.72
C GLN A 130 39.97 5.90 -7.19
N SER A 131 39.56 6.99 -7.84
CA SER A 131 40.19 7.44 -9.07
C SER A 131 41.45 8.17 -8.74
N GLN A 132 42.50 7.90 -9.49
CA GLN A 132 43.78 8.59 -9.30
C GLN A 132 44.08 9.43 -10.55
N THR A 133 44.49 10.68 -10.33
CA THR A 133 45.01 11.52 -11.43
C THR A 133 46.39 11.05 -11.83
N ILE A 134 46.82 11.33 -13.07
CA ILE A 134 48.17 11.02 -13.53
C ILE A 134 49.23 11.64 -12.61
N GLU A 135 49.01 12.87 -12.16
CA GLU A 135 49.88 13.54 -11.20
C GLU A 135 50.06 12.75 -9.88
N GLN A 136 48.95 12.29 -9.31
CA GLN A 136 48.98 11.46 -8.09
C GLN A 136 49.68 10.11 -8.30
N MET A 137 49.48 9.48 -9.47
CA MET A 137 50.20 8.26 -9.84
C MET A 137 51.70 8.49 -9.94
N VAL A 138 52.08 9.59 -10.59
CA VAL A 138 53.49 10.00 -10.73
C VAL A 138 54.11 10.28 -9.36
N ASP A 139 53.46 11.09 -8.52
CA ASP A 139 53.93 11.43 -7.20
C ASP A 139 54.19 10.17 -6.35
N ARG A 140 53.25 9.25 -6.34
CA ARG A 140 53.39 7.97 -5.61
C ARG A 140 54.52 7.11 -6.15
N LEU A 141 54.74 7.10 -7.47
CA LEU A 141 55.83 6.32 -8.09
C LEU A 141 57.21 6.99 -7.87
N MET A 142 57.22 8.28 -7.69
CA MET A 142 58.44 9.04 -7.38
C MET A 142 58.87 8.96 -5.89
N GLU A 143 58.00 8.42 -5.02
CA GLU A 143 58.37 8.11 -3.62
C GLU A 143 59.33 6.92 -3.50
N TYR A 144 59.45 6.08 -4.54
CA TYR A 144 60.39 4.97 -4.54
C TYR A 144 61.84 5.46 -4.61
N PRO A 145 62.82 4.70 -4.01
CA PRO A 145 64.21 5.10 -4.01
C PRO A 145 64.78 5.33 -5.42
N GLU A 146 65.73 6.26 -5.53
CA GLU A 146 66.47 6.47 -6.78
C GLU A 146 67.07 5.16 -7.29
N ARG A 147 67.04 4.96 -8.63
CA ARG A 147 67.46 3.75 -9.38
C ARG A 147 66.51 2.55 -9.28
N THR A 148 65.34 2.68 -8.62
CA THR A 148 64.29 1.64 -8.74
C THR A 148 63.88 1.48 -10.20
N ARG A 149 63.79 0.25 -10.66
CA ARG A 149 63.35 -0.11 -12.02
C ARG A 149 61.86 -0.36 -12.03
N MET A 150 61.15 0.28 -12.91
CA MET A 150 59.71 0.11 -13.06
C MET A 150 59.34 -0.25 -14.52
N GLN A 151 58.35 -1.06 -14.70
CA GLN A 151 57.75 -1.40 -16.00
C GLN A 151 56.31 -0.97 -16.04
N ILE A 152 55.94 -0.16 -17.03
CA ILE A 152 54.61 0.36 -17.22
C ILE A 152 53.88 -0.55 -18.21
N LEU A 153 52.74 -1.10 -17.76
CA LEU A 153 51.99 -2.13 -18.48
C LEU A 153 50.55 -1.67 -18.71
N ALA A 154 50.05 -1.81 -19.92
CA ALA A 154 48.66 -1.56 -20.25
C ALA A 154 47.86 -2.91 -20.31
N PRO A 155 46.98 -3.20 -19.36
CA PRO A 155 46.24 -4.47 -19.31
C PRO A 155 45.09 -4.50 -20.32
N MET A 156 45.34 -5.15 -21.49
CA MET A 156 44.40 -5.23 -22.59
C MET A 156 43.41 -6.40 -22.43
N VAL A 157 43.82 -7.49 -21.84
CA VAL A 157 42.97 -8.66 -21.56
C VAL A 157 43.24 -9.14 -20.12
N GLN A 158 42.19 -9.31 -19.33
CA GLN A 158 42.27 -9.85 -17.98
C GLN A 158 41.29 -11.03 -17.85
N GLY A 159 41.81 -12.25 -17.65
CA GLY A 159 41.05 -13.46 -17.36
C GLY A 159 40.05 -13.89 -18.43
N ARG A 160 40.23 -13.51 -19.70
CA ARG A 160 39.30 -13.85 -20.81
C ARG A 160 39.80 -15.02 -21.63
N LYS A 161 38.89 -15.91 -22.07
CA LYS A 161 39.20 -16.98 -22.98
C LYS A 161 39.30 -16.45 -24.43
N GLY A 162 40.19 -17.02 -25.22
CA GLY A 162 40.34 -16.70 -26.64
C GLY A 162 41.78 -16.74 -27.13
N GLU A 163 41.98 -16.83 -28.44
CA GLU A 163 43.31 -16.81 -29.10
C GLU A 163 43.88 -15.39 -29.26
N HIS A 164 43.03 -14.34 -29.13
CA HIS A 164 43.35 -12.92 -29.17
C HIS A 164 44.26 -12.46 -30.32
N VAL A 165 44.29 -13.19 -31.44
CA VAL A 165 45.18 -12.95 -32.58
C VAL A 165 45.04 -11.55 -33.15
N LYS A 166 43.80 -11.09 -33.37
CA LYS A 166 43.51 -9.76 -33.91
C LYS A 166 44.02 -8.66 -32.99
N LEU A 167 43.85 -8.80 -31.68
CA LEU A 167 44.35 -7.83 -30.68
C LEU A 167 45.87 -7.74 -30.73
N LEU A 168 46.58 -8.86 -30.78
CA LEU A 168 48.04 -8.88 -30.86
C LEU A 168 48.57 -8.25 -32.18
N GLU A 169 47.85 -8.45 -33.30
CA GLU A 169 48.15 -7.77 -34.54
C GLU A 169 47.93 -6.25 -34.47
N ASP A 170 46.84 -5.80 -33.83
CA ASP A 170 46.54 -4.39 -33.69
C ASP A 170 47.52 -3.69 -32.75
N ILE A 171 48.01 -4.34 -31.69
CA ILE A 171 49.09 -3.85 -30.82
C ILE A 171 50.38 -3.72 -31.59
N ARG A 172 50.74 -4.70 -32.45
CA ARG A 172 51.93 -4.67 -33.30
C ARG A 172 51.86 -3.50 -34.30
N LYS A 173 50.73 -3.26 -34.93
CA LYS A 173 50.49 -2.13 -35.87
C LYS A 173 50.66 -0.78 -35.20
N GLN A 174 50.38 -0.65 -33.89
CA GLN A 174 50.56 0.53 -33.12
C GLN A 174 52.00 0.81 -32.70
N GLY A 175 52.94 -0.11 -33.07
CA GLY A 175 54.35 0.10 -32.86
C GLY A 175 54.91 -0.46 -31.52
N PHE A 176 54.13 -1.18 -30.74
CA PHE A 176 54.64 -1.80 -29.52
C PHE A 176 55.44 -3.06 -29.87
N VAL A 177 56.49 -3.32 -29.09
CA VAL A 177 57.43 -4.39 -29.37
C VAL A 177 57.23 -5.59 -28.45
N ARG A 178 56.72 -5.36 -27.21
CA ARG A 178 56.61 -6.43 -26.20
C ARG A 178 55.27 -6.45 -25.52
N VAL A 179 54.83 -7.65 -25.19
CA VAL A 179 53.66 -7.90 -24.36
C VAL A 179 54.04 -8.86 -23.23
N ARG A 180 53.35 -8.73 -22.08
CA ARG A 180 53.41 -9.72 -21.02
C ARG A 180 52.19 -10.60 -21.16
N VAL A 181 52.36 -11.89 -21.37
CA VAL A 181 51.30 -12.85 -21.56
C VAL A 181 51.32 -13.83 -20.38
N ASN A 182 50.27 -13.89 -19.58
CA ASN A 182 50.19 -14.76 -18.41
C ASN A 182 51.40 -14.65 -17.46
N GLY A 183 51.97 -13.45 -17.34
CA GLY A 183 53.14 -13.12 -16.48
C GLY A 183 54.51 -13.21 -17.18
N GLU A 184 54.60 -13.80 -18.40
CA GLU A 184 55.81 -13.90 -19.15
C GLU A 184 55.94 -12.84 -20.25
N ILE A 185 57.11 -12.16 -20.34
CA ILE A 185 57.36 -11.14 -21.35
C ILE A 185 57.78 -11.82 -22.66
N THR A 186 56.97 -11.57 -23.69
CA THR A 186 57.21 -12.13 -25.05
C THR A 186 57.36 -10.99 -26.05
N ASP A 187 58.26 -11.12 -27.02
CA ASP A 187 58.41 -10.19 -28.13
C ASP A 187 57.28 -10.40 -29.16
N LEU A 188 56.67 -9.30 -29.61
CA LEU A 188 55.58 -9.35 -30.61
C LEU A 188 56.09 -9.77 -32.01
N SER A 189 57.38 -9.83 -32.24
CA SER A 189 57.93 -10.44 -33.48
C SER A 189 57.85 -11.93 -33.52
N GLU A 190 57.67 -12.60 -32.37
CA GLU A 190 57.48 -14.03 -32.25
C GLU A 190 56.01 -14.40 -32.50
N ASP A 191 55.78 -15.68 -32.89
CA ASP A 191 54.42 -16.22 -33.16
C ASP A 191 53.77 -16.66 -31.84
N ILE A 192 53.00 -15.75 -31.22
CA ILE A 192 52.33 -16.03 -29.93
C ILE A 192 51.06 -16.83 -30.14
N LYS A 193 51.07 -18.11 -29.77
CA LYS A 193 49.91 -19.04 -29.87
C LYS A 193 49.24 -19.22 -28.52
N LEU A 194 47.99 -18.76 -28.40
CA LEU A 194 47.19 -18.88 -27.20
C LEU A 194 46.08 -19.93 -27.33
N GLU A 195 45.83 -20.67 -26.26
CA GLU A 195 44.80 -21.70 -26.26
C GLU A 195 43.40 -21.10 -26.13
N LYS A 196 42.52 -21.37 -27.10
CA LYS A 196 41.16 -20.84 -27.19
C LYS A 196 40.30 -21.02 -25.93
N ASN A 197 40.51 -22.12 -25.20
CA ASN A 197 39.67 -22.51 -24.06
C ASN A 197 40.26 -22.11 -22.70
N LYS A 198 41.46 -21.58 -22.63
CA LYS A 198 42.10 -21.09 -21.40
C LYS A 198 41.86 -19.58 -21.21
N LYS A 199 41.85 -19.16 -19.97
CA LYS A 199 41.82 -17.72 -19.60
C LYS A 199 43.24 -17.15 -19.75
N HIS A 200 43.36 -15.99 -20.40
CA HIS A 200 44.64 -15.33 -20.64
C HIS A 200 44.60 -13.92 -20.06
N ASN A 201 45.76 -13.44 -19.61
CA ASN A 201 46.07 -12.06 -19.31
C ASN A 201 47.07 -11.58 -20.35
N ILE A 202 46.82 -10.43 -20.98
CA ILE A 202 47.65 -9.82 -21.97
C ILE A 202 47.85 -8.36 -21.60
N GLU A 203 49.09 -7.97 -21.35
CA GLU A 203 49.45 -6.58 -20.97
C GLU A 203 50.52 -6.09 -21.98
N VAL A 204 50.32 -4.87 -22.49
CA VAL A 204 51.31 -4.23 -23.38
C VAL A 204 52.37 -3.57 -22.54
N VAL A 205 53.63 -3.88 -22.82
CA VAL A 205 54.77 -3.16 -22.17
C VAL A 205 54.94 -1.80 -22.86
N VAL A 206 54.47 -0.74 -22.17
CA VAL A 206 54.48 0.63 -22.70
C VAL A 206 55.87 1.23 -22.56
N ASP A 207 56.46 1.16 -21.36
CA ASP A 207 57.78 1.70 -21.11
C ASP A 207 58.48 0.96 -19.94
N ARG A 208 59.82 1.15 -19.88
CA ARG A 208 60.68 0.72 -18.78
C ARG A 208 61.42 1.90 -18.25
N ILE A 209 61.18 2.32 -17.05
CA ILE A 209 61.67 3.54 -16.45
C ILE A 209 62.52 3.21 -15.22
N VAL A 210 63.55 4.02 -15.00
CA VAL A 210 64.31 4.02 -13.76
C VAL A 210 64.04 5.31 -13.07
N VAL A 211 63.69 5.24 -11.77
CA VAL A 211 63.39 6.40 -10.95
C VAL A 211 64.60 7.31 -10.84
N LYS A 212 64.45 8.52 -11.34
CA LYS A 212 65.41 9.62 -11.27
C LYS A 212 64.68 10.95 -11.10
N PRO A 213 65.30 12.01 -10.56
CA PRO A 213 64.62 13.31 -10.38
C PRO A 213 64.03 13.92 -11.67
N ASP A 214 64.60 13.61 -12.83
CA ASP A 214 64.19 14.10 -14.16
C ASP A 214 63.20 13.17 -14.89
N ALA A 215 62.79 12.05 -14.24
CA ALA A 215 61.91 11.03 -14.89
C ALA A 215 60.44 11.40 -14.87
N GLN A 216 59.99 12.42 -14.15
CA GLN A 216 58.59 12.78 -13.94
C GLN A 216 57.79 12.94 -15.28
N ALA A 217 58.30 13.74 -16.19
CA ALA A 217 57.64 14.01 -17.47
C ALA A 217 57.47 12.71 -18.31
N ARG A 218 58.54 11.91 -18.40
CA ARG A 218 58.50 10.62 -19.13
C ARG A 218 57.57 9.63 -18.47
N LEU A 219 57.50 9.63 -17.12
CA LEU A 219 56.60 8.77 -16.39
C LEU A 219 55.14 9.16 -16.63
N ALA A 220 54.82 10.46 -16.64
CA ALA A 220 53.49 10.97 -16.97
C ALA A 220 53.06 10.60 -18.39
N ASP A 221 53.93 10.81 -19.39
CA ASP A 221 53.63 10.44 -20.80
C ASP A 221 53.41 8.93 -20.99
N SER A 222 54.15 8.09 -20.29
CA SER A 222 54.05 6.64 -20.36
C SER A 222 52.79 6.14 -19.66
N LEU A 223 52.40 6.72 -18.52
CA LEU A 223 51.16 6.45 -17.82
C LEU A 223 49.95 6.88 -18.65
N GLU A 224 49.97 8.08 -19.24
CA GLU A 224 48.92 8.57 -20.13
C GLU A 224 48.72 7.63 -21.34
N THR A 225 49.82 7.18 -21.94
CA THR A 225 49.77 6.22 -23.05
C THR A 225 49.16 4.88 -22.61
N ALA A 226 49.57 4.34 -21.46
CA ALA A 226 49.03 3.09 -20.91
C ALA A 226 47.54 3.19 -20.57
N LEU A 227 47.13 4.29 -19.92
CA LEU A 227 45.71 4.57 -19.58
C LEU A 227 44.85 4.68 -20.80
N ARG A 228 45.32 5.33 -21.86
CA ARG A 228 44.58 5.44 -23.14
C ARG A 228 44.41 4.09 -23.81
N LEU A 229 45.44 3.20 -23.79
CA LEU A 229 45.39 1.89 -24.38
C LEU A 229 44.44 0.93 -23.64
N ALA A 230 44.52 0.93 -22.32
CA ALA A 230 43.79 -0.02 -21.48
C ALA A 230 42.52 0.59 -20.80
N ASP A 231 41.89 1.54 -21.47
CA ASP A 231 40.61 2.14 -21.06
C ASP A 231 40.62 2.66 -19.61
N GLY A 232 41.69 3.41 -19.27
CA GLY A 232 41.85 4.06 -17.99
C GLY A 232 42.51 3.23 -16.90
N LYS A 233 43.18 2.12 -17.25
CA LYS A 233 43.92 1.26 -16.31
C LYS A 233 45.38 1.16 -16.68
N VAL A 234 46.26 1.11 -15.67
CA VAL A 234 47.69 0.87 -15.87
C VAL A 234 48.23 0.03 -14.72
N ILE A 235 49.07 -0.92 -15.04
CA ILE A 235 49.81 -1.72 -14.07
C ILE A 235 51.28 -1.20 -14.09
N VAL A 236 51.82 -0.92 -12.93
CA VAL A 236 53.24 -0.58 -12.76
C VAL A 236 53.89 -1.73 -11.98
N ASP A 237 54.72 -2.47 -12.66
CA ASP A 237 55.53 -3.51 -12.06
C ASP A 237 56.82 -2.90 -11.53
N VAL A 238 56.94 -2.75 -10.23
CA VAL A 238 58.14 -2.30 -9.53
C VAL A 238 59.03 -3.52 -9.35
N MET A 239 59.99 -3.69 -10.28
CA MET A 239 60.83 -4.89 -10.40
C MET A 239 61.45 -5.30 -9.06
N GLU A 240 61.26 -6.58 -8.67
CA GLU A 240 61.75 -7.19 -7.43
C GLU A 240 61.00 -6.74 -6.15
N GLN A 241 59.91 -5.98 -6.26
CA GLN A 241 59.13 -5.52 -5.09
C GLN A 241 57.65 -5.87 -5.23
N GLU A 242 56.87 -5.08 -5.95
CA GLU A 242 55.43 -5.23 -6.04
C GLU A 242 54.84 -4.75 -7.37
N GLU A 243 53.64 -5.23 -7.68
CA GLU A 243 52.87 -4.70 -8.80
C GLU A 243 51.83 -3.73 -8.26
N LEU A 244 51.76 -2.52 -8.81
CA LEU A 244 50.80 -1.49 -8.47
C LEU A 244 49.79 -1.36 -9.63
N LEU A 245 48.51 -1.54 -9.35
CA LEU A 245 47.47 -1.23 -10.28
C LEU A 245 46.92 0.18 -10.00
N PHE A 246 47.01 1.07 -10.98
CA PHE A 246 46.39 2.37 -10.95
C PHE A 246 45.24 2.44 -11.93
N SER A 247 44.25 3.27 -11.61
CA SER A 247 43.10 3.47 -12.49
C SER A 247 42.69 4.94 -12.46
N GLU A 248 42.48 5.48 -13.65
CA GLU A 248 41.86 6.81 -13.82
C GLU A 248 40.35 6.72 -13.57
N LYS A 249 39.76 5.51 -13.75
CA LYS A 249 38.39 5.21 -13.37
C LYS A 249 38.34 4.59 -11.99
N HIS A 250 37.20 4.73 -11.28
CA HIS A 250 36.98 4.05 -10.01
C HIS A 250 36.96 2.51 -10.22
N ALA A 251 38.06 1.84 -9.97
CA ALA A 251 38.18 0.39 -10.14
C ALA A 251 38.95 -0.29 -9.00
N CYS A 252 38.52 -1.50 -8.61
CA CYS A 252 39.20 -2.32 -7.62
C CYS A 252 40.52 -2.84 -8.18
N ALA A 253 41.60 -2.69 -7.44
CA ALA A 253 42.93 -3.13 -7.83
C ALA A 253 43.04 -4.67 -7.97
N ILE A 254 42.22 -5.46 -7.26
CA ILE A 254 42.29 -6.92 -7.20
C ILE A 254 41.42 -7.57 -8.26
N CYS A 255 40.10 -7.30 -8.28
CA CYS A 255 39.15 -7.98 -9.17
C CYS A 255 38.74 -7.18 -10.41
N GLY A 256 39.19 -5.92 -10.52
CA GLY A 256 38.84 -5.04 -11.62
C GLY A 256 37.40 -4.54 -11.63
N PHE A 257 36.63 -4.78 -10.56
CA PHE A 257 35.29 -4.22 -10.40
C PHE A 257 35.37 -2.70 -10.48
N SER A 258 34.64 -2.10 -11.42
CA SER A 258 34.73 -0.68 -11.71
C SER A 258 33.36 0.00 -11.61
N ILE A 259 33.35 1.22 -11.10
CA ILE A 259 32.18 2.08 -10.98
C ILE A 259 32.40 3.28 -11.90
N GLY A 260 31.35 3.67 -12.64
CA GLY A 260 31.40 4.88 -13.45
C GLY A 260 31.42 6.17 -12.60
N GLU A 261 31.26 7.31 -13.23
CA GLU A 261 31.14 8.58 -12.51
C GLU A 261 30.00 8.55 -11.50
N LEU A 262 30.24 9.09 -10.30
CA LEU A 262 29.27 9.13 -9.22
C LEU A 262 28.26 10.28 -9.46
N GLU A 263 27.25 9.99 -10.29
CA GLU A 263 26.17 10.92 -10.59
C GLU A 263 24.88 10.50 -9.86
N PRO A 264 23.97 11.43 -9.50
CA PRO A 264 22.69 11.09 -8.83
C PRO A 264 21.83 10.09 -9.60
N ARG A 265 21.94 10.00 -10.94
CA ARG A 265 21.16 9.06 -11.77
C ARG A 265 21.51 7.60 -11.55
N ILE A 266 22.73 7.26 -11.15
CA ILE A 266 23.14 5.86 -10.89
C ILE A 266 22.51 5.30 -9.59
N PHE A 267 22.08 6.18 -8.69
CA PHE A 267 21.38 5.81 -7.47
C PHE A 267 19.86 5.78 -7.62
N SER A 268 19.32 5.99 -8.83
CA SER A 268 17.91 5.97 -9.11
C SER A 268 17.46 4.61 -9.63
N PHE A 269 16.61 3.92 -8.90
CA PHE A 269 15.97 2.68 -9.37
C PHE A 269 14.87 2.92 -10.44
N ASN A 270 14.51 4.18 -10.71
CA ASN A 270 13.64 4.60 -11.81
C ASN A 270 14.41 4.95 -13.09
N SER A 271 15.76 4.91 -13.04
CA SER A 271 16.63 5.21 -14.17
C SER A 271 17.30 3.93 -14.67
N PRO A 272 17.41 3.70 -15.99
CA PRO A 272 18.11 2.54 -16.55
C PRO A 272 19.58 2.43 -16.12
N PHE A 273 20.20 3.57 -15.72
CA PHE A 273 21.58 3.61 -15.26
C PHE A 273 21.77 3.01 -13.86
N GLY A 274 20.80 3.15 -12.98
CA GLY A 274 20.88 2.68 -11.60
C GLY A 274 20.01 1.45 -11.30
N ALA A 275 18.93 1.24 -12.06
CA ALA A 275 18.01 0.13 -11.86
C ALA A 275 18.67 -1.23 -12.08
N CYS A 276 18.36 -2.21 -11.22
CA CYS A 276 18.73 -3.60 -11.46
C CYS A 276 18.16 -4.08 -12.81
N SER A 277 19.00 -4.58 -13.68
CA SER A 277 18.62 -5.02 -15.04
C SER A 277 17.67 -6.22 -15.07
N GLU A 278 17.60 -6.99 -13.98
CA GLU A 278 16.75 -8.20 -13.89
C GLU A 278 15.30 -7.88 -13.48
N CYS A 279 15.09 -6.86 -12.63
CA CYS A 279 13.76 -6.47 -12.15
C CYS A 279 13.37 -5.03 -12.52
N ASP A 280 14.12 -4.38 -13.37
CA ASP A 280 13.89 -2.99 -13.79
C ASP A 280 13.62 -2.02 -12.62
N GLY A 281 14.32 -2.23 -11.51
CA GLY A 281 14.21 -1.39 -10.31
C GLY A 281 13.00 -1.70 -9.41
N LEU A 282 12.24 -2.77 -9.68
CA LEU A 282 11.10 -3.17 -8.84
C LEU A 282 11.54 -3.82 -7.51
N GLY A 283 12.71 -4.48 -7.49
CA GLY A 283 13.19 -5.24 -6.34
C GLY A 283 12.56 -6.59 -6.16
N VAL A 284 11.43 -6.84 -6.81
CA VAL A 284 10.66 -8.08 -6.76
C VAL A 284 10.35 -8.58 -8.16
N LYS A 285 10.09 -9.87 -8.27
CA LYS A 285 9.54 -10.52 -9.47
C LYS A 285 8.23 -11.20 -9.10
N LEU A 286 7.27 -11.10 -10.00
CA LEU A 286 6.03 -11.85 -9.90
C LEU A 286 6.27 -13.23 -10.53
N GLU A 287 6.25 -14.26 -9.71
CA GLU A 287 6.50 -15.65 -10.13
C GLU A 287 5.33 -16.54 -9.72
N VAL A 288 5.04 -17.57 -10.54
CA VAL A 288 4.04 -18.57 -10.17
C VAL A 288 4.49 -19.29 -8.91
N ASP A 289 3.63 -19.31 -7.89
CA ASP A 289 3.91 -19.94 -6.60
C ASP A 289 3.27 -21.33 -6.56
N PRO A 290 4.08 -22.42 -6.45
CA PRO A 290 3.56 -23.78 -6.37
C PRO A 290 2.54 -24.00 -5.25
N ASP A 291 2.68 -23.30 -4.10
CA ASP A 291 1.75 -23.40 -2.98
C ASP A 291 0.36 -22.77 -3.32
N MET A 292 0.34 -21.76 -4.19
CA MET A 292 -0.91 -21.18 -4.70
C MET A 292 -1.51 -22.01 -5.83
N VAL A 293 -0.68 -22.71 -6.60
CA VAL A 293 -1.12 -23.66 -7.65
C VAL A 293 -1.78 -24.88 -7.02
N VAL A 294 -1.27 -25.36 -5.88
CA VAL A 294 -1.83 -26.47 -5.10
C VAL A 294 -2.29 -25.97 -3.72
N PRO A 295 -3.45 -25.31 -3.64
CA PRO A 295 -3.91 -24.71 -2.39
C PRO A 295 -4.32 -25.72 -1.32
N ASP A 296 -4.64 -26.97 -1.71
CA ASP A 296 -5.06 -28.05 -0.82
C ASP A 296 -4.38 -29.36 -1.25
N ALA A 297 -3.26 -29.66 -0.59
CA ALA A 297 -2.45 -30.85 -0.89
C ALA A 297 -3.09 -32.16 -0.43
N THR A 298 -4.17 -32.11 0.36
CA THR A 298 -4.93 -33.30 0.77
C THR A 298 -5.88 -33.83 -0.31
N LYS A 299 -6.14 -33.00 -1.36
CA LYS A 299 -6.91 -33.40 -2.53
C LYS A 299 -6.11 -34.30 -3.46
N THR A 300 -6.85 -35.14 -4.19
CA THR A 300 -6.28 -35.92 -5.30
C THR A 300 -6.19 -35.06 -6.57
N LEU A 301 -5.39 -35.48 -7.55
CA LEU A 301 -5.33 -34.80 -8.86
C LEU A 301 -6.71 -34.87 -9.56
N ASP A 302 -7.46 -35.96 -9.39
CA ASP A 302 -8.83 -36.13 -9.91
C ASP A 302 -9.83 -35.17 -9.26
N ASP A 303 -9.66 -34.86 -7.97
CA ASP A 303 -10.48 -33.90 -7.23
C ASP A 303 -10.04 -32.43 -7.44
N GLY A 304 -9.06 -32.20 -8.31
CA GLY A 304 -8.57 -30.86 -8.67
C GLY A 304 -7.61 -30.26 -7.66
N ALA A 305 -6.64 -31.04 -7.16
CA ALA A 305 -5.54 -30.54 -6.33
C ALA A 305 -4.80 -29.37 -6.99
N ILE A 306 -4.61 -29.43 -8.34
CA ILE A 306 -4.01 -28.36 -9.14
C ILE A 306 -5.09 -27.32 -9.50
N GLY A 307 -5.18 -26.27 -8.72
CA GLY A 307 -6.24 -25.27 -8.84
C GLY A 307 -6.29 -24.51 -10.16
N ALA A 308 -5.16 -24.39 -10.86
CA ALA A 308 -5.09 -23.75 -12.17
C ALA A 308 -5.66 -24.61 -13.31
N TRP A 309 -5.70 -25.94 -13.12
CA TRP A 309 -6.14 -26.93 -14.10
C TRP A 309 -7.31 -27.79 -13.56
N GLU A 310 -8.17 -27.21 -12.73
CA GLU A 310 -9.35 -27.90 -12.20
C GLU A 310 -10.23 -28.47 -13.35
N PRO A 311 -10.78 -29.69 -13.20
CA PRO A 311 -11.62 -30.33 -14.22
C PRO A 311 -12.79 -29.47 -14.73
N LYS A 312 -13.32 -28.62 -13.85
CA LYS A 312 -14.42 -27.71 -14.17
C LYS A 312 -14.01 -26.53 -15.04
N THR A 313 -12.71 -26.24 -15.12
CA THR A 313 -12.19 -25.02 -15.76
C THR A 313 -11.73 -25.29 -17.20
N SER A 314 -11.15 -26.44 -17.49
CA SER A 314 -10.67 -26.79 -18.84
C SER A 314 -10.46 -28.31 -19.02
N THR A 315 -11.23 -28.89 -19.92
CA THR A 315 -11.07 -30.30 -20.33
C THR A 315 -9.72 -30.57 -21.00
N TYR A 316 -9.15 -29.59 -21.69
CA TYR A 316 -7.84 -29.67 -22.34
C TYR A 316 -6.72 -29.93 -21.34
N TYR A 317 -6.62 -29.10 -20.29
CA TYR A 317 -5.54 -29.24 -19.31
C TYR A 317 -5.69 -30.48 -18.43
N GLN A 318 -6.92 -30.93 -18.18
CA GLN A 318 -7.15 -32.18 -17.49
C GLN A 318 -6.65 -33.37 -18.30
N GLN A 319 -6.98 -33.45 -19.60
CA GLN A 319 -6.52 -34.53 -20.49
C GLN A 319 -4.99 -34.51 -20.69
N LEU A 320 -4.39 -33.31 -20.69
CA LEU A 320 -2.94 -33.15 -20.70
C LEU A 320 -2.31 -33.72 -19.42
N LEU A 321 -2.89 -33.41 -18.26
CA LEU A 321 -2.47 -33.92 -16.95
C LEU A 321 -2.59 -35.44 -16.88
N GLU A 322 -3.73 -36.02 -17.31
CA GLU A 322 -3.97 -37.47 -17.39
C GLU A 322 -2.92 -38.17 -18.29
N SER A 323 -2.61 -37.56 -19.43
CA SER A 323 -1.63 -38.09 -20.35
C SER A 323 -0.23 -38.10 -19.74
N ALA A 324 0.16 -37.03 -19.04
CA ALA A 324 1.42 -36.95 -18.33
C ALA A 324 1.48 -37.94 -17.16
N CYS A 325 0.42 -38.03 -16.35
CA CYS A 325 0.34 -38.96 -15.24
C CYS A 325 0.44 -40.42 -15.69
N ARG A 326 -0.21 -40.77 -16.81
CA ARG A 326 -0.10 -42.12 -17.42
C ARG A 326 1.31 -42.43 -17.90
N HIS A 327 2.00 -41.49 -18.54
CA HIS A 327 3.36 -41.67 -19.04
C HIS A 327 4.37 -41.86 -17.92
N PHE A 328 4.30 -41.00 -16.86
CA PHE A 328 5.24 -41.04 -15.73
C PHE A 328 4.80 -41.97 -14.58
N ASN A 329 3.73 -42.76 -14.78
CA ASN A 329 3.17 -43.68 -13.78
C ASN A 329 2.80 -42.96 -12.46
N ILE A 330 2.21 -41.76 -12.54
CA ILE A 330 1.77 -40.96 -11.42
C ILE A 330 0.32 -41.33 -11.09
N ARG A 331 0.02 -41.71 -9.85
CA ARG A 331 -1.33 -41.99 -9.39
C ARG A 331 -2.14 -40.72 -9.21
N MET A 332 -3.30 -40.63 -9.86
CA MET A 332 -4.18 -39.47 -9.77
C MET A 332 -5.19 -39.57 -8.62
N ASP A 333 -5.38 -40.77 -8.08
CA ASP A 333 -6.35 -41.13 -7.03
C ASP A 333 -5.81 -41.02 -5.59
N VAL A 334 -4.55 -40.55 -5.42
CA VAL A 334 -3.94 -40.32 -4.11
C VAL A 334 -3.81 -38.83 -3.81
N PRO A 335 -3.82 -38.42 -2.53
CA PRO A 335 -3.57 -37.04 -2.13
C PRO A 335 -2.25 -36.51 -2.73
N TYR A 336 -2.24 -35.25 -3.13
CA TYR A 336 -1.04 -34.63 -3.72
C TYR A 336 0.17 -34.70 -2.78
N GLU A 337 -0.05 -34.57 -1.46
CA GLU A 337 1.01 -34.65 -0.44
C GLU A 337 1.66 -36.04 -0.33
N GLU A 338 0.97 -37.09 -0.76
CA GLU A 338 1.48 -38.46 -0.78
C GLU A 338 2.30 -38.80 -2.04
N LEU A 339 2.25 -37.93 -3.07
CA LEU A 339 3.04 -38.11 -4.26
C LEU A 339 4.54 -37.95 -3.94
N THR A 340 5.40 -38.71 -4.64
CA THR A 340 6.86 -38.59 -4.48
C THR A 340 7.34 -37.19 -4.88
N ALA A 341 8.46 -36.73 -4.32
CA ALA A 341 9.07 -35.47 -4.67
C ALA A 341 9.35 -35.34 -6.19
N ALA A 342 9.79 -36.44 -6.83
CA ALA A 342 10.03 -36.50 -8.27
C ALA A 342 8.72 -36.30 -9.07
N HIS A 343 7.63 -36.97 -8.67
CA HIS A 343 6.33 -36.79 -9.32
C HIS A 343 5.80 -35.34 -9.19
N ARG A 344 5.92 -34.74 -8.01
CA ARG A 344 5.57 -33.34 -7.82
C ARG A 344 6.42 -32.39 -8.65
N GLN A 345 7.71 -32.66 -8.78
CA GLN A 345 8.62 -31.89 -9.62
C GLN A 345 8.21 -31.93 -11.10
N ILE A 346 7.91 -33.13 -11.63
CA ILE A 346 7.44 -33.31 -13.02
C ILE A 346 6.13 -32.55 -13.24
N LEU A 347 5.15 -32.68 -12.34
CA LEU A 347 3.86 -31.98 -12.45
C LEU A 347 4.02 -30.46 -12.47
N MET A 348 4.89 -29.91 -11.62
CA MET A 348 5.09 -28.46 -11.51
C MET A 348 5.99 -27.89 -12.62
N TYR A 349 7.13 -28.53 -12.91
CA TYR A 349 8.17 -27.95 -13.74
C TYR A 349 8.41 -28.71 -15.07
N GLY A 350 7.68 -29.80 -15.29
CA GLY A 350 7.70 -30.51 -16.56
C GLY A 350 8.69 -31.68 -16.64
N SER A 351 8.79 -32.23 -17.83
CA SER A 351 9.51 -33.48 -18.15
C SER A 351 10.93 -33.26 -18.59
N GLU A 352 11.57 -32.11 -18.42
CA GLU A 352 12.92 -31.77 -18.85
C GLU A 352 13.19 -32.08 -20.34
N GLY A 353 12.15 -32.00 -21.18
CA GLY A 353 12.21 -32.23 -22.61
C GLY A 353 11.79 -33.66 -23.05
N GLU A 354 11.55 -34.58 -22.14
CA GLU A 354 10.97 -35.89 -22.46
C GLU A 354 9.56 -35.73 -23.07
N LYS A 355 9.34 -36.36 -24.23
CA LYS A 355 8.10 -36.23 -24.98
C LYS A 355 7.07 -37.23 -24.50
N ILE A 356 5.87 -36.78 -24.23
CA ILE A 356 4.70 -37.58 -23.87
C ILE A 356 3.74 -37.69 -25.06
N HIS A 357 3.03 -38.80 -25.14
CA HIS A 357 1.95 -38.99 -26.10
C HIS A 357 0.68 -38.37 -25.54
N PHE A 358 0.28 -37.21 -26.09
CA PHE A 358 -0.89 -36.46 -25.68
C PHE A 358 -2.05 -36.70 -26.63
N ARG A 359 -3.20 -37.11 -26.06
CA ARG A 359 -4.45 -37.29 -26.77
C ARG A 359 -5.50 -36.31 -26.19
N TYR A 360 -6.03 -35.45 -27.05
CA TYR A 360 -7.06 -34.46 -26.71
C TYR A 360 -8.32 -34.70 -27.53
N GLU A 361 -9.47 -34.80 -26.82
CA GLU A 361 -10.80 -34.85 -27.41
C GLU A 361 -11.54 -33.56 -27.04
N ASN A 362 -11.99 -32.79 -28.06
CA ASN A 362 -12.72 -31.55 -27.84
C ASN A 362 -14.20 -31.83 -27.56
N GLU A 363 -14.97 -30.79 -27.18
CA GLU A 363 -16.38 -30.86 -26.88
C GLU A 363 -17.26 -31.37 -28.05
N PHE A 364 -16.72 -31.40 -29.29
CA PHE A 364 -17.36 -31.88 -30.51
C PHE A 364 -16.97 -33.31 -30.87
N GLY A 365 -16.25 -34.04 -29.99
CA GLY A 365 -15.81 -35.42 -30.22
C GLY A 365 -14.63 -35.57 -31.22
N GLN A 366 -13.96 -34.49 -31.60
CA GLN A 366 -12.78 -34.55 -32.47
C GLN A 366 -11.53 -34.86 -31.63
N VAL A 367 -10.86 -35.93 -32.02
CA VAL A 367 -9.62 -36.38 -31.36
C VAL A 367 -8.43 -35.80 -32.08
N ARG A 368 -7.48 -35.23 -31.35
CA ARG A 368 -6.15 -34.82 -31.82
C ARG A 368 -5.09 -35.50 -30.98
N GLU A 369 -4.05 -35.96 -31.65
CA GLU A 369 -2.89 -36.61 -31.03
C GLU A 369 -1.62 -35.83 -31.33
N ALA A 370 -0.76 -35.64 -30.35
CA ALA A 370 0.53 -34.98 -30.49
C ALA A 370 1.56 -35.64 -29.58
N VAL A 371 2.81 -35.59 -30.01
CA VAL A 371 3.95 -36.03 -29.19
C VAL A 371 4.76 -34.80 -28.81
N VAL A 372 4.50 -34.30 -27.59
CA VAL A 372 5.03 -33.02 -27.09
C VAL A 372 5.69 -33.21 -25.73
N PRO A 373 6.70 -32.40 -25.38
CA PRO A 373 7.23 -32.39 -24.02
C PRO A 373 6.14 -31.83 -23.06
N PHE A 374 6.05 -32.39 -21.88
CA PHE A 374 5.21 -31.89 -20.83
C PHE A 374 5.93 -30.73 -20.13
N GLU A 375 5.41 -29.51 -20.29
CA GLU A 375 6.09 -28.31 -19.78
C GLU A 375 5.87 -28.05 -18.28
N GLY A 376 4.92 -28.75 -17.65
CA GLY A 376 4.55 -28.53 -16.23
C GLY A 376 3.67 -27.29 -16.03
N VAL A 377 2.98 -27.29 -14.87
CA VAL A 377 1.96 -26.27 -14.58
C VAL A 377 2.57 -24.87 -14.41
N VAL A 378 3.68 -24.76 -13.67
CA VAL A 378 4.34 -23.47 -13.37
C VAL A 378 4.84 -22.82 -14.65
N ILE A 379 5.56 -23.59 -15.50
CA ILE A 379 6.11 -23.09 -16.76
C ILE A 379 4.98 -22.68 -17.71
N ASN A 380 3.92 -23.51 -17.81
CA ASN A 380 2.75 -23.20 -18.63
C ASN A 380 2.09 -21.87 -18.22
N LEU A 381 1.87 -21.66 -16.91
CA LEU A 381 1.27 -20.43 -16.41
C LEU A 381 2.17 -19.21 -16.67
N GLN A 382 3.49 -19.33 -16.45
CA GLN A 382 4.45 -18.26 -16.72
C GLN A 382 4.44 -17.87 -18.20
N ARG A 383 4.51 -18.82 -19.10
CA ARG A 383 4.46 -18.57 -20.54
C ARG A 383 3.15 -17.91 -20.95
N ARG A 384 2.01 -18.44 -20.49
CA ARG A 384 0.68 -17.88 -20.78
C ARG A 384 0.51 -16.46 -20.23
N HIS A 385 1.06 -16.15 -19.07
CA HIS A 385 1.06 -14.80 -18.51
C HIS A 385 1.74 -13.80 -19.44
N LEU A 386 2.88 -14.19 -20.05
CA LEU A 386 3.63 -13.34 -20.97
C LEU A 386 2.96 -13.20 -22.35
N GLU A 387 2.35 -14.29 -22.86
CA GLU A 387 1.82 -14.35 -24.22
C GLU A 387 0.37 -13.84 -24.36
N THR A 388 -0.40 -13.79 -23.24
CA THR A 388 -1.81 -13.42 -23.32
C THR A 388 -2.01 -11.93 -23.59
N SER A 389 -2.90 -11.60 -24.53
CA SER A 389 -3.41 -10.26 -24.77
C SER A 389 -4.67 -9.92 -23.96
N SER A 390 -5.24 -10.90 -23.23
CA SER A 390 -6.46 -10.74 -22.45
C SER A 390 -6.12 -10.38 -21.00
N ASP A 391 -6.52 -9.18 -20.56
CA ASP A 391 -6.32 -8.74 -19.17
C ASP A 391 -7.04 -9.64 -18.15
N TYR A 392 -8.21 -10.19 -18.52
CA TYR A 392 -8.94 -11.15 -17.69
C TYR A 392 -8.13 -12.44 -17.45
N ILE A 393 -7.53 -13.02 -18.51
CA ILE A 393 -6.70 -14.24 -18.37
C ILE A 393 -5.44 -13.92 -17.57
N ARG A 394 -4.85 -12.75 -17.81
CA ARG A 394 -3.67 -12.30 -17.05
C ARG A 394 -3.99 -12.19 -15.56
N GLU A 395 -5.10 -11.54 -15.17
CA GLU A 395 -5.55 -11.41 -13.79
C GLU A 395 -5.83 -12.78 -13.15
N GLN A 396 -6.41 -13.73 -13.90
CA GLN A 396 -6.62 -15.10 -13.40
C GLN A 396 -5.30 -15.84 -13.12
N ILE A 397 -4.30 -15.67 -13.98
CA ILE A 397 -2.98 -16.30 -13.79
C ILE A 397 -2.23 -15.62 -12.63
N GLU A 398 -2.32 -14.30 -12.50
CA GLU A 398 -1.74 -13.55 -11.38
C GLU A 398 -2.30 -14.00 -10.02
N GLY A 399 -3.52 -14.54 -9.98
CA GLY A 399 -4.08 -15.21 -8.80
C GLY A 399 -3.31 -16.45 -8.33
N PHE A 400 -2.38 -16.99 -9.13
CA PHE A 400 -1.47 -18.10 -8.77
C PHE A 400 -0.02 -17.65 -8.62
N MET A 401 0.23 -16.33 -8.63
CA MET A 401 1.58 -15.77 -8.55
C MET A 401 1.81 -15.07 -7.21
N SER A 402 3.04 -15.14 -6.73
CA SER A 402 3.49 -14.39 -5.56
C SER A 402 4.68 -13.50 -5.89
N GLN A 403 4.85 -12.42 -5.12
CA GLN A 403 6.00 -11.54 -5.25
C GLN A 403 7.18 -12.13 -4.49
N LYS A 404 8.27 -12.45 -5.21
CA LYS A 404 9.53 -12.91 -4.63
C LYS A 404 10.61 -11.85 -4.80
N ALA A 405 11.53 -11.78 -3.84
CA ALA A 405 12.68 -10.89 -3.97
C ALA A 405 13.47 -11.24 -5.24
N CYS A 406 13.88 -10.22 -6.01
CA CYS A 406 14.67 -10.40 -7.21
C CYS A 406 15.97 -11.18 -6.89
N PRO A 407 16.30 -12.25 -7.60
CA PRO A 407 17.46 -13.10 -7.29
C PRO A 407 18.80 -12.36 -7.44
N VAL A 408 18.87 -11.34 -8.31
CA VAL A 408 20.09 -10.57 -8.56
C VAL A 408 20.29 -9.48 -7.53
N CYS A 409 19.31 -8.58 -7.33
CA CYS A 409 19.46 -7.47 -6.37
C CYS A 409 18.94 -7.79 -4.96
N LYS A 410 18.37 -8.97 -4.73
CA LYS A 410 17.84 -9.41 -3.43
C LYS A 410 16.91 -8.39 -2.76
N GLY A 411 16.08 -7.73 -3.55
CA GLY A 411 15.16 -6.70 -3.07
C GLY A 411 15.70 -5.28 -3.06
N GLN A 412 17.00 -5.06 -3.32
CA GLN A 412 17.66 -3.75 -3.19
C GLN A 412 17.40 -2.79 -4.36
N ARG A 413 16.74 -3.22 -5.44
CA ARG A 413 16.28 -2.45 -6.61
C ARG A 413 17.38 -1.88 -7.51
N LEU A 414 18.60 -1.73 -7.01
CA LEU A 414 19.73 -1.09 -7.71
C LEU A 414 20.73 -2.10 -8.25
N ARG A 415 21.57 -1.64 -9.18
CA ARG A 415 22.74 -2.39 -9.67
C ARG A 415 23.80 -2.50 -8.59
N GLN A 416 24.67 -3.48 -8.72
CA GLN A 416 25.74 -3.76 -7.75
C GLN A 416 26.73 -2.59 -7.65
N GLU A 417 27.02 -1.90 -8.76
CA GLU A 417 27.87 -0.71 -8.80
C GLU A 417 27.34 0.43 -7.93
N SER A 418 26.02 0.66 -7.95
CA SER A 418 25.36 1.67 -7.12
C SER A 418 25.35 1.28 -5.63
N LEU A 419 25.17 -0.02 -5.35
CA LEU A 419 25.18 -0.56 -3.99
C LEU A 419 26.58 -0.60 -3.36
N ALA A 420 27.61 -0.59 -4.18
CA ALA A 420 28.99 -0.55 -3.73
C ALA A 420 29.43 0.83 -3.18
N VAL A 421 28.64 1.87 -3.40
CA VAL A 421 28.90 3.21 -2.85
C VAL A 421 28.29 3.35 -1.46
N LYS A 422 29.10 3.78 -0.49
CA LYS A 422 28.69 3.88 0.92
C LYS A 422 28.88 5.30 1.46
N VAL A 423 27.99 5.67 2.36
CA VAL A 423 28.08 6.87 3.22
C VAL A 423 27.93 6.39 4.67
N GLY A 424 28.93 6.66 5.52
CA GLY A 424 28.90 6.14 6.89
C GLY A 424 28.73 4.63 6.96
N GLU A 425 29.49 3.87 6.15
CA GLU A 425 29.50 2.40 6.10
C GLU A 425 28.23 1.74 5.48
N ARG A 426 27.21 2.51 5.06
CA ARG A 426 25.96 2.00 4.50
C ARG A 426 25.75 2.40 3.05
N SER A 427 25.26 1.47 2.24
CA SER A 427 24.72 1.75 0.90
C SER A 427 23.40 2.53 0.99
N ILE A 428 22.97 3.18 -0.09
CA ILE A 428 21.68 3.90 -0.13
C ILE A 428 20.50 2.96 0.12
N SER A 429 20.57 1.72 -0.34
CA SER A 429 19.53 0.72 -0.11
C SER A 429 19.45 0.33 1.37
N GLU A 430 20.57 0.06 2.02
CA GLU A 430 20.62 -0.26 3.45
C GLU A 430 20.11 0.89 4.31
N LEU A 431 20.42 2.14 3.96
CA LEU A 431 19.90 3.32 4.65
C LEU A 431 18.36 3.41 4.51
N THR A 432 17.84 3.17 3.32
CA THR A 432 16.38 3.27 3.09
C THR A 432 15.57 2.13 3.74
N THR A 433 16.21 1.03 4.13
CA THR A 433 15.57 -0.06 4.89
C THR A 433 15.51 0.19 6.39
N LEU A 434 16.23 1.18 6.90
CA LEU A 434 16.10 1.62 8.29
C LEU A 434 14.72 2.22 8.54
N SER A 435 14.27 2.17 9.81
CA SER A 435 13.12 2.97 10.21
C SER A 435 13.43 4.46 10.05
N ILE A 436 12.40 5.28 9.86
CA ILE A 436 12.55 6.74 9.74
C ILE A 436 13.33 7.30 10.94
N LEU A 437 13.04 6.80 12.15
CA LEU A 437 13.75 7.21 13.36
C LEU A 437 15.22 6.80 13.32
N ASP A 438 15.52 5.55 12.95
CA ASP A 438 16.90 5.06 12.88
C ASP A 438 17.68 5.77 11.74
N ALA A 439 17.02 6.04 10.62
CA ALA A 439 17.59 6.83 9.51
C ALA A 439 17.89 8.26 9.95
N HIS A 440 17.02 8.91 10.75
CA HIS A 440 17.25 10.24 11.29
C HIS A 440 18.45 10.25 12.24
N GLN A 441 18.56 9.26 13.13
CA GLN A 441 19.70 9.11 14.05
C GLN A 441 21.01 8.86 13.27
N PHE A 442 20.97 7.96 12.28
CA PHE A 442 22.13 7.67 11.43
C PHE A 442 22.63 8.91 10.68
N VAL A 443 21.75 9.65 10.01
CA VAL A 443 22.11 10.87 9.27
C VAL A 443 22.59 11.97 10.22
N GLY A 444 22.07 12.01 11.45
CA GLY A 444 22.50 12.94 12.49
C GLY A 444 23.87 12.63 13.07
N GLY A 445 24.28 11.37 13.07
CA GLY A 445 25.56 10.87 13.59
C GLY A 445 26.64 10.64 12.53
N LEU A 446 26.46 11.12 11.29
CA LEU A 446 27.45 10.96 10.23
C LEU A 446 28.75 11.71 10.57
N GLU A 447 29.85 10.99 10.67
CA GLU A 447 31.19 11.54 10.79
C GLU A 447 31.75 11.85 9.40
N LEU A 448 31.74 13.13 9.03
CA LEU A 448 32.24 13.64 7.75
C LEU A 448 33.50 14.48 7.97
N THR A 449 34.42 14.41 7.01
CA THR A 449 35.59 15.31 6.98
C THR A 449 35.15 16.77 6.81
N GLU A 450 36.02 17.74 7.10
CA GLU A 450 35.70 19.17 6.93
C GLU A 450 35.27 19.50 5.49
N ARG A 451 35.89 18.87 4.49
CA ARG A 451 35.54 19.05 3.07
C ARG A 451 34.15 18.45 2.79
N GLU A 452 33.89 17.22 3.20
CA GLU A 452 32.60 16.53 3.04
C GLU A 452 31.49 17.28 3.77
N THR A 453 31.75 17.80 4.96
CA THR A 453 30.81 18.61 5.74
C THR A 453 30.39 19.87 4.98
N LYS A 454 31.34 20.59 4.37
CA LYS A 454 31.04 21.79 3.56
C LYS A 454 30.17 21.47 2.37
N ILE A 455 30.35 20.30 1.75
CA ILE A 455 29.57 19.85 0.59
C ILE A 455 28.16 19.35 1.02
N ALA A 456 28.09 18.57 2.08
CA ALA A 456 26.88 17.83 2.49
C ALA A 456 25.97 18.61 3.44
N ASN A 457 26.43 19.68 4.08
CA ASN A 457 25.69 20.35 5.16
C ASN A 457 24.24 20.71 4.81
N LEU A 458 24.01 21.33 3.65
CA LEU A 458 22.65 21.69 3.21
C LEU A 458 21.82 20.45 2.92
N ILE A 459 22.42 19.42 2.31
CA ILE A 459 21.72 18.18 1.95
C ILE A 459 21.30 17.43 3.23
N VAL A 460 22.21 17.29 4.18
CA VAL A 460 21.96 16.63 5.47
C VAL A 460 20.88 17.37 6.26
N LYS A 461 20.94 18.72 6.26
CA LYS A 461 19.93 19.57 6.92
C LYS A 461 18.53 19.30 6.36
N GLU A 462 18.39 19.24 5.02
CA GLU A 462 17.12 18.97 4.35
C GLU A 462 16.61 17.55 4.62
N ILE A 463 17.50 16.55 4.56
CA ILE A 463 17.12 15.15 4.89
C ILE A 463 16.61 15.06 6.32
N LYS A 464 17.35 15.65 7.28
CA LYS A 464 16.94 15.64 8.70
C LYS A 464 15.61 16.34 8.94
N ALA A 465 15.40 17.49 8.31
CA ALA A 465 14.13 18.22 8.44
C ALA A 465 12.94 17.39 7.96
N ARG A 466 13.06 16.76 6.77
CA ARG A 466 12.00 15.91 6.22
C ARG A 466 11.76 14.64 7.04
N LEU A 467 12.82 14.00 7.53
CA LEU A 467 12.69 12.84 8.43
C LEU A 467 12.01 13.24 9.73
N ASN A 468 12.35 14.42 10.29
CA ASN A 468 11.73 14.92 11.51
C ASN A 468 10.22 15.16 11.33
N PHE A 469 9.78 15.73 10.19
CA PHE A 469 8.35 15.90 9.92
C PHE A 469 7.59 14.57 9.88
N LEU A 470 8.23 13.52 9.34
CA LEU A 470 7.62 12.17 9.36
C LEU A 470 7.51 11.61 10.80
N ILE A 471 8.50 11.89 11.65
CA ILE A 471 8.46 11.52 13.07
C ILE A 471 7.35 12.29 13.80
N ASP A 472 7.23 13.59 13.54
CA ASP A 472 6.24 14.46 14.17
C ASP A 472 4.79 14.07 13.85
N VAL A 473 4.55 13.49 12.66
CA VAL A 473 3.22 12.95 12.30
C VAL A 473 3.02 11.46 12.70
N GLY A 474 3.92 10.90 13.52
CA GLY A 474 3.79 9.55 14.07
C GLY A 474 4.10 8.42 13.07
N LEU A 475 4.99 8.65 12.08
CA LEU A 475 5.42 7.65 11.09
C LEU A 475 6.85 7.17 11.30
N ASP A 476 7.38 7.30 12.50
CA ASP A 476 8.75 6.98 12.90
C ASP A 476 9.14 5.50 12.67
N TYR A 477 8.16 4.60 12.67
CA TYR A 477 8.31 3.16 12.46
C TYR A 477 8.40 2.72 10.99
N LEU A 478 7.97 3.55 10.03
CA LEU A 478 8.03 3.22 8.60
C LEU A 478 9.48 3.21 8.10
N THR A 479 9.70 2.51 6.97
CA THR A 479 10.97 2.55 6.24
C THR A 479 10.84 3.37 4.96
N LEU A 480 11.91 4.04 4.53
CA LEU A 480 11.90 4.83 3.29
C LEU A 480 11.73 3.95 2.04
N SER A 481 12.15 2.68 2.11
CA SER A 481 12.01 1.70 1.02
C SER A 481 10.60 1.12 0.88
N ARG A 482 9.71 1.32 1.85
CA ARG A 482 8.35 0.76 1.83
C ARG A 482 7.58 1.29 0.61
N ALA A 483 6.98 0.36 -0.14
CA ALA A 483 6.21 0.71 -1.33
C ALA A 483 4.94 1.50 -0.95
N ALA A 484 4.67 2.59 -1.66
CA ALA A 484 3.52 3.45 -1.39
C ALA A 484 2.16 2.73 -1.48
N GLY A 485 2.05 1.72 -2.36
CA GLY A 485 0.84 0.90 -2.49
C GLY A 485 0.54 -0.03 -1.32
N THR A 486 1.48 -0.21 -0.37
CA THR A 486 1.30 -1.05 0.84
C THR A 486 0.93 -0.22 2.08
N LEU A 487 0.84 1.09 1.94
CA LEU A 487 0.48 2.00 3.02
C LEU A 487 -1.02 1.96 3.29
N SER A 488 -1.41 2.08 4.54
CA SER A 488 -2.79 2.36 4.92
C SER A 488 -3.21 3.76 4.43
N GLY A 489 -4.52 4.01 4.33
CA GLY A 489 -5.04 5.34 3.95
C GLY A 489 -4.50 6.46 4.85
N GLY A 490 -4.51 6.25 6.17
CA GLY A 490 -3.98 7.21 7.14
C GLY A 490 -2.46 7.39 7.05
N GLU A 491 -1.66 6.32 6.83
CA GLU A 491 -0.22 6.45 6.62
C GLU A 491 0.09 7.30 5.38
N ALA A 492 -0.59 7.04 4.26
CA ALA A 492 -0.40 7.80 3.02
C ALA A 492 -0.79 9.28 3.17
N GLN A 493 -1.86 9.56 3.88
CA GLN A 493 -2.32 10.92 4.16
C GLN A 493 -1.30 11.69 5.03
N ARG A 494 -0.78 11.07 6.10
CA ARG A 494 0.23 11.68 6.96
C ARG A 494 1.57 11.91 6.26
N ILE A 495 1.95 11.04 5.32
CA ILE A 495 3.13 11.28 4.46
C ILE A 495 2.94 12.56 3.64
N ARG A 496 1.75 12.76 3.04
CA ARG A 496 1.44 14.00 2.31
C ARG A 496 1.45 15.21 3.24
N LEU A 497 0.84 15.09 4.42
CA LEU A 497 0.86 16.15 5.42
C LEU A 497 2.30 16.55 5.78
N ALA A 498 3.17 15.57 6.10
CA ALA A 498 4.58 15.82 6.41
C ALA A 498 5.31 16.50 5.24
N THR A 499 5.03 16.11 3.99
CA THR A 499 5.61 16.73 2.79
C THR A 499 5.18 18.19 2.64
N GLN A 500 3.90 18.51 2.92
CA GLN A 500 3.39 19.88 2.84
C GLN A 500 3.94 20.77 3.97
N ILE A 501 4.07 20.25 5.18
CA ILE A 501 4.70 20.95 6.30
C ILE A 501 6.15 21.31 5.94
N GLY A 502 6.86 20.35 5.32
CA GLY A 502 8.25 20.55 4.85
C GLY A 502 8.41 21.67 3.82
N SER A 503 7.36 22.06 3.12
CA SER A 503 7.41 23.20 2.17
C SER A 503 7.44 24.55 2.86
N SER A 504 7.14 24.62 4.18
CA SER A 504 7.10 25.85 4.99
C SER A 504 6.25 26.98 4.39
N LEU A 505 5.19 26.62 3.64
CA LEU A 505 4.28 27.60 3.06
C LEU A 505 3.52 28.36 4.14
N MET A 506 3.35 29.67 3.96
CA MET A 506 2.63 30.57 4.87
C MET A 506 1.44 31.23 4.16
N GLY A 507 0.38 31.53 4.93
CA GLY A 507 -0.84 32.16 4.38
C GLY A 507 -1.67 31.25 3.48
N VAL A 508 -1.54 29.95 3.61
CA VAL A 508 -2.26 28.92 2.83
C VAL A 508 -3.46 28.40 3.63
N LEU A 509 -4.51 28.03 2.92
CA LEU A 509 -5.64 27.29 3.45
C LEU A 509 -5.43 25.79 3.26
N TYR A 510 -5.20 25.06 4.36
CA TYR A 510 -5.12 23.60 4.35
C TYR A 510 -6.49 23.00 4.70
N ILE A 511 -6.93 22.02 3.90
CA ILE A 511 -8.16 21.27 4.15
C ILE A 511 -7.81 19.79 4.29
N LEU A 512 -8.07 19.23 5.47
CA LEU A 512 -7.72 17.86 5.83
C LEU A 512 -8.96 17.01 6.09
N ASP A 513 -8.95 15.77 5.63
CA ASP A 513 -10.04 14.79 5.83
C ASP A 513 -9.60 13.74 6.85
N GLU A 514 -10.12 13.83 8.08
CA GLU A 514 -9.89 12.87 9.17
C GLU A 514 -8.41 12.47 9.37
N PRO A 515 -7.49 13.41 9.62
CA PRO A 515 -6.07 13.09 9.72
C PRO A 515 -5.69 12.21 10.93
N SER A 516 -6.54 12.08 11.94
CA SER A 516 -6.37 11.23 13.12
C SER A 516 -6.63 9.74 12.86
N ILE A 517 -7.13 9.40 11.66
CA ILE A 517 -7.59 8.04 11.33
C ILE A 517 -6.49 6.98 11.52
N GLY A 518 -6.85 5.86 12.18
CA GLY A 518 -5.93 4.74 12.44
C GLY A 518 -4.78 5.10 13.38
N LEU A 519 -4.87 6.22 14.12
CA LEU A 519 -3.90 6.61 15.13
C LEU A 519 -4.29 6.12 16.52
N HIS A 520 -3.28 5.64 17.24
CA HIS A 520 -3.37 5.50 18.68
C HIS A 520 -3.35 6.91 19.33
N GLN A 521 -3.99 7.10 20.48
CA GLN A 521 -4.07 8.41 21.17
C GLN A 521 -2.71 9.06 21.39
N ARG A 522 -1.68 8.27 21.70
CA ARG A 522 -0.29 8.75 21.81
C ARG A 522 0.19 9.46 20.54
N ASP A 523 -0.09 8.86 19.39
CA ASP A 523 0.37 9.39 18.09
C ASP A 523 -0.52 10.55 17.64
N ASN A 524 -1.81 10.54 18.01
CA ASN A 524 -2.75 11.65 17.78
C ASN A 524 -2.30 12.92 18.50
N ALA A 525 -1.82 12.82 19.73
CA ALA A 525 -1.28 13.98 20.48
C ALA A 525 -0.09 14.66 19.77
N ARG A 526 0.73 13.90 19.03
CA ARG A 526 1.82 14.46 18.20
C ARG A 526 1.26 15.17 16.96
N LEU A 527 0.29 14.56 16.30
CA LEU A 527 -0.39 15.14 15.15
C LEU A 527 -1.04 16.48 15.51
N ILE A 528 -1.77 16.57 16.63
CA ILE A 528 -2.40 17.81 17.10
C ILE A 528 -1.36 18.93 17.27
N LYS A 529 -0.22 18.66 17.93
CA LYS A 529 0.87 19.63 18.05
C LYS A 529 1.39 20.13 16.72
N THR A 530 1.44 19.24 15.73
CA THR A 530 1.88 19.56 14.37
C THR A 530 0.88 20.48 13.68
N LEU A 531 -0.43 20.21 13.80
CA LEU A 531 -1.50 21.05 13.26
C LEU A 531 -1.50 22.45 13.94
N GLU A 532 -1.35 22.52 15.26
CA GLU A 532 -1.19 23.79 15.97
C GLU A 532 0.05 24.58 15.49
N HIS A 533 1.14 23.88 15.22
CA HIS A 533 2.36 24.52 14.69
C HIS A 533 2.10 25.15 13.31
N MET A 534 1.42 24.43 12.42
CA MET A 534 1.04 24.96 11.09
C MET A 534 0.17 26.24 11.22
N THR A 535 -0.75 26.27 12.16
CA THR A 535 -1.59 27.46 12.42
C THR A 535 -0.74 28.64 12.92
N LYS A 536 0.20 28.38 13.84
CA LYS A 536 1.14 29.41 14.35
C LYS A 536 2.05 30.01 13.28
N LEU A 537 2.27 29.30 12.14
CA LEU A 537 2.98 29.82 10.98
C LEU A 537 2.11 30.76 10.12
N GLY A 538 0.86 31.06 10.51
CA GLY A 538 -0.05 31.95 9.79
C GLY A 538 -0.84 31.24 8.68
N ASN A 539 -1.12 29.95 8.83
CA ASN A 539 -1.97 29.18 7.94
C ASN A 539 -3.38 29.01 8.53
N THR A 540 -4.36 28.91 7.68
CA THR A 540 -5.73 28.53 8.08
C THR A 540 -5.88 27.02 7.88
N LEU A 541 -6.30 26.29 8.90
CA LEU A 541 -6.59 24.87 8.82
C LEU A 541 -8.09 24.63 8.96
N ILE A 542 -8.66 23.91 8.00
CA ILE A 542 -10.01 23.35 8.08
C ILE A 542 -9.86 21.84 8.12
N VAL A 543 -10.26 21.21 9.22
CA VAL A 543 -10.11 19.78 9.44
C VAL A 543 -11.49 19.16 9.64
N VAL A 544 -11.86 18.20 8.81
CA VAL A 544 -13.02 17.34 9.03
C VAL A 544 -12.63 16.31 10.07
N GLU A 545 -13.24 16.30 11.25
CA GLU A 545 -12.83 15.43 12.36
C GLU A 545 -13.97 15.01 13.28
N HIS A 546 -13.70 13.85 13.95
CA HIS A 546 -14.61 13.26 14.93
C HIS A 546 -13.92 12.91 16.26
N ASP A 547 -12.60 13.05 16.33
CA ASP A 547 -11.80 12.76 17.51
C ASP A 547 -11.98 13.84 18.60
N GLU A 548 -12.26 13.41 19.85
CA GLU A 548 -12.53 14.30 20.99
C GLU A 548 -11.34 15.21 21.30
N ASP A 549 -10.10 14.64 21.31
CA ASP A 549 -8.90 15.40 21.64
C ASP A 549 -8.60 16.47 20.59
N THR A 550 -8.79 16.15 19.31
CA THR A 550 -8.61 17.10 18.20
C THR A 550 -9.64 18.23 18.25
N MET A 551 -10.90 17.91 18.54
CA MET A 551 -11.97 18.91 18.68
C MET A 551 -11.74 19.82 19.89
N MET A 552 -11.20 19.30 21.00
CA MET A 552 -10.90 20.11 22.18
C MET A 552 -9.66 21.00 22.01
N ALA A 553 -8.75 20.62 21.11
CA ALA A 553 -7.52 21.38 20.84
C ALA A 553 -7.69 22.49 19.78
N CYS A 554 -8.80 22.50 19.02
CA CYS A 554 -9.00 23.49 17.96
C CYS A 554 -9.44 24.87 18.50
N ASP A 555 -9.27 25.91 17.69
CA ASP A 555 -9.73 27.27 18.00
C ASP A 555 -11.23 27.44 17.76
N TYR A 556 -11.81 26.72 16.81
CA TYR A 556 -13.19 26.91 16.35
C TYR A 556 -13.81 25.64 15.81
N ILE A 557 -15.02 25.33 16.20
CA ILE A 557 -15.80 24.17 15.74
C ILE A 557 -17.00 24.64 14.93
N ILE A 558 -17.29 23.95 13.84
CA ILE A 558 -18.52 24.09 13.06
C ILE A 558 -19.20 22.73 13.02
N ASP A 559 -20.34 22.60 13.71
CA ASP A 559 -21.13 21.37 13.79
C ASP A 559 -22.22 21.37 12.71
N ILE A 560 -22.16 20.37 11.81
CA ILE A 560 -23.05 20.24 10.66
C ILE A 560 -24.04 19.09 10.88
N GLY A 561 -25.32 19.43 10.78
CA GLY A 561 -26.41 18.48 11.06
C GLY A 561 -27.76 19.02 10.60
N PRO A 562 -28.84 18.76 11.41
CA PRO A 562 -28.87 17.91 12.63
C PRO A 562 -28.83 16.40 12.38
N GLY A 563 -29.06 15.94 11.14
CA GLY A 563 -29.06 14.54 10.73
C GLY A 563 -28.13 14.27 9.58
N ALA A 564 -28.32 13.12 8.92
CA ALA A 564 -27.58 12.69 7.75
C ALA A 564 -28.40 12.84 6.45
N GLY A 565 -27.75 12.90 5.30
CA GLY A 565 -28.42 13.00 4.00
C GLY A 565 -29.38 14.16 3.89
N ILE A 566 -30.64 13.90 3.53
CA ILE A 566 -31.69 14.92 3.39
C ILE A 566 -32.06 15.62 4.72
N HIS A 567 -31.76 14.99 5.85
CA HIS A 567 -31.99 15.54 7.19
C HIS A 567 -30.80 16.37 7.71
N GLY A 568 -29.67 16.38 6.98
CA GLY A 568 -28.48 17.16 7.28
C GLY A 568 -28.38 18.46 6.49
N GLY A 569 -27.17 18.94 6.28
CA GLY A 569 -26.84 20.06 5.41
C GLY A 569 -27.10 21.44 5.99
N GLN A 570 -27.13 21.58 7.31
CA GLN A 570 -27.30 22.86 8.01
C GLN A 570 -26.20 23.05 9.08
N ILE A 571 -25.83 24.29 9.36
CA ILE A 571 -25.00 24.59 10.52
C ILE A 571 -25.88 24.55 11.76
N VAL A 572 -25.57 23.65 12.70
CA VAL A 572 -26.29 23.47 13.95
C VAL A 572 -25.70 24.39 15.03
N SER A 573 -24.38 24.45 15.11
CA SER A 573 -23.64 25.22 16.07
C SER A 573 -22.29 25.63 15.47
N ALA A 574 -21.78 26.81 15.83
CA ALA A 574 -20.48 27.30 15.42
C ALA A 574 -19.89 28.20 16.49
N GLY A 575 -18.65 27.94 16.91
CA GLY A 575 -18.00 28.71 17.98
C GLY A 575 -16.77 28.01 18.53
N THR A 576 -16.26 28.51 19.64
CA THR A 576 -15.21 27.80 20.40
C THR A 576 -15.71 26.45 20.93
N PRO A 577 -14.85 25.50 21.29
CA PRO A 577 -15.27 24.23 21.90
C PRO A 577 -16.20 24.41 23.10
N ASP A 578 -15.92 25.40 23.95
CA ASP A 578 -16.77 25.73 25.14
C ASP A 578 -18.15 26.22 24.77
N GLU A 579 -18.27 26.98 23.67
CA GLU A 579 -19.58 27.49 23.20
C GLU A 579 -20.41 26.35 22.61
N VAL A 580 -19.79 25.49 21.79
CA VAL A 580 -20.47 24.32 21.20
C VAL A 580 -20.91 23.32 22.28
N MET A 581 -20.10 23.11 23.32
CA MET A 581 -20.49 22.26 24.46
C MET A 581 -21.71 22.76 25.21
N LYS A 582 -21.95 24.06 25.26
CA LYS A 582 -23.11 24.65 25.92
C LYS A 582 -24.37 24.63 25.06
N ASP A 583 -24.25 24.48 23.75
CA ASP A 583 -25.41 24.48 22.85
C ASP A 583 -26.25 23.20 23.04
N PRO A 584 -27.54 23.33 23.40
CA PRO A 584 -28.42 22.17 23.59
C PRO A 584 -28.76 21.45 22.28
N ASN A 585 -28.64 22.11 21.12
CA ASN A 585 -28.97 21.55 19.81
C ASN A 585 -27.82 20.78 19.22
N SER A 586 -26.58 21.04 19.63
CA SER A 586 -25.39 20.35 19.13
C SER A 586 -25.27 18.95 19.74
N LEU A 587 -25.35 17.94 18.86
CA LEU A 587 -25.12 16.55 19.25
C LEU A 587 -23.65 16.34 19.61
N THR A 588 -22.73 16.90 18.83
CA THR A 588 -21.30 16.91 19.14
C THR A 588 -21.02 17.55 20.50
N GLY A 589 -21.62 18.73 20.76
CA GLY A 589 -21.50 19.41 22.05
C GLY A 589 -22.07 18.58 23.21
N ALA A 590 -23.11 17.77 22.98
CA ALA A 590 -23.66 16.88 24.00
C ALA A 590 -22.68 15.74 24.37
N TYR A 591 -21.89 15.21 23.41
CA TYR A 591 -20.85 14.22 23.68
C TYR A 591 -19.62 14.85 24.34
N LEU A 592 -19.10 15.95 23.81
CA LEU A 592 -17.94 16.66 24.38
C LEU A 592 -18.17 17.09 25.83
N SER A 593 -19.37 17.58 26.15
CA SER A 593 -19.74 17.99 27.53
C SER A 593 -20.07 16.82 28.47
N GLY A 594 -20.18 15.58 27.95
CA GLY A 594 -20.56 14.39 28.70
C GLY A 594 -22.05 14.31 29.02
N ARG A 595 -22.91 15.22 28.52
CA ARG A 595 -24.38 15.10 28.62
C ARG A 595 -24.87 13.80 27.95
N LYS A 596 -24.18 13.36 26.87
CA LYS A 596 -24.37 12.09 26.22
C LYS A 596 -23.01 11.36 26.19
N PHE A 597 -23.01 10.06 26.41
CA PHE A 597 -21.79 9.23 26.38
C PHE A 597 -22.15 7.76 26.16
N ILE A 598 -21.18 6.98 25.68
CA ILE A 598 -21.30 5.52 25.53
C ILE A 598 -20.98 4.89 26.90
N PRO A 599 -21.92 4.15 27.53
CA PRO A 599 -21.73 3.60 28.86
C PRO A 599 -20.71 2.45 28.88
N VAL A 600 -20.02 2.31 29.99
CA VAL A 600 -19.20 1.12 30.28
C VAL A 600 -20.12 -0.02 30.69
N PRO A 601 -19.99 -1.25 30.15
CA PRO A 601 -20.77 -2.40 30.59
C PRO A 601 -20.57 -2.67 32.08
N MET A 602 -21.68 -2.90 32.82
CA MET A 602 -21.62 -3.20 34.26
C MET A 602 -21.01 -4.56 34.54
N GLU A 603 -21.31 -5.53 33.71
CA GLU A 603 -20.76 -6.88 33.75
C GLU A 603 -20.21 -7.23 32.37
N ARG A 604 -19.01 -7.82 32.34
CA ARG A 604 -18.39 -8.32 31.12
C ARG A 604 -18.68 -9.81 30.97
N ARG A 605 -18.88 -10.22 29.71
CA ARG A 605 -19.01 -11.66 29.41
C ARG A 605 -17.72 -12.37 29.77
N LYS A 606 -17.82 -13.49 30.43
CA LYS A 606 -16.64 -14.31 30.74
C LYS A 606 -16.25 -15.12 29.49
N PRO A 607 -14.93 -15.20 29.21
CA PRO A 607 -14.45 -16.09 28.16
C PRO A 607 -14.96 -17.51 28.36
N SER A 608 -15.40 -18.15 27.28
CA SER A 608 -15.73 -19.58 27.27
C SER A 608 -14.47 -20.44 27.34
N ASP A 609 -14.62 -21.77 27.54
CA ASP A 609 -13.47 -22.69 27.46
C ASP A 609 -12.94 -22.87 26.03
N LYS A 610 -13.56 -22.21 25.02
CA LYS A 610 -13.17 -22.29 23.60
C LYS A 610 -12.28 -21.12 23.24
N TRP A 611 -11.11 -21.41 22.73
CA TRP A 611 -10.09 -20.43 22.39
C TRP A 611 -9.48 -20.75 21.02
N ILE A 612 -9.12 -19.71 20.27
CA ILE A 612 -8.15 -19.80 19.18
C ILE A 612 -6.78 -19.46 19.76
N LYS A 613 -5.79 -20.30 19.45
CA LYS A 613 -4.41 -20.07 19.83
C LYS A 613 -3.52 -20.00 18.59
N ILE A 614 -2.92 -18.85 18.34
CA ILE A 614 -1.92 -18.62 17.31
C ILE A 614 -0.55 -18.86 17.94
N GLU A 615 0.22 -19.82 17.44
CA GLU A 615 1.55 -20.13 17.96
C GLU A 615 2.64 -19.77 16.97
N GLY A 616 3.66 -19.05 17.44
CA GLY A 616 4.88 -18.82 16.68
C GLY A 616 4.72 -17.85 15.51
N ALA A 617 3.91 -16.81 15.65
CA ALA A 617 3.72 -15.78 14.64
C ALA A 617 5.01 -14.97 14.44
N LYS A 618 5.56 -14.93 13.20
CA LYS A 618 6.83 -14.31 12.84
C LYS A 618 6.77 -13.39 11.63
N GLU A 619 5.59 -13.26 11.02
CA GLU A 619 5.43 -12.43 9.83
C GLU A 619 5.75 -10.96 10.13
N ASN A 620 6.41 -10.28 9.19
CA ASN A 620 6.82 -8.86 9.28
C ASN A 620 7.62 -8.55 10.56
N ASN A 621 7.05 -7.73 11.47
CA ASN A 621 7.71 -7.31 12.71
C ASN A 621 7.38 -8.19 13.93
N LEU A 622 6.57 -9.23 13.79
CA LEU A 622 6.19 -10.10 14.91
C LEU A 622 7.36 -10.95 15.42
N LYS A 623 7.60 -10.93 16.73
CA LYS A 623 8.74 -11.58 17.41
C LYS A 623 8.39 -12.95 17.95
N ASN A 624 7.98 -13.90 17.10
CA ASN A 624 7.63 -15.26 17.49
C ASN A 624 6.54 -15.32 18.59
N VAL A 625 5.51 -14.51 18.42
CA VAL A 625 4.48 -14.33 19.45
C VAL A 625 3.47 -15.47 19.48
N THR A 626 2.91 -15.71 20.67
CA THR A 626 1.78 -16.62 20.88
C THR A 626 0.60 -15.82 21.40
N ALA A 627 -0.48 -15.76 20.62
CA ALA A 627 -1.73 -15.09 20.98
C ALA A 627 -2.84 -16.09 21.31
N LYS A 628 -3.68 -15.76 22.30
CA LYS A 628 -4.88 -16.51 22.66
C LYS A 628 -6.09 -15.59 22.54
N LEU A 629 -7.09 -16.01 21.80
CA LEU A 629 -8.31 -15.26 21.52
C LEU A 629 -9.52 -16.07 22.01
N PRO A 630 -10.31 -15.55 22.97
CA PRO A 630 -11.50 -16.24 23.45
C PRO A 630 -12.63 -16.18 22.41
N LEU A 631 -13.43 -17.23 22.31
CA LEU A 631 -14.59 -17.31 21.42
C LEU A 631 -15.90 -17.02 22.16
N GLY A 632 -16.90 -16.54 21.42
CA GLY A 632 -18.23 -16.18 21.92
C GLY A 632 -18.29 -14.89 22.72
N VAL A 633 -17.30 -14.02 22.58
CA VAL A 633 -17.19 -12.72 23.26
C VAL A 633 -16.75 -11.62 22.29
N PHE A 634 -16.80 -10.37 22.75
CA PHE A 634 -16.31 -9.22 22.00
C PHE A 634 -14.84 -8.95 22.35
N VAL A 635 -13.96 -9.10 21.36
CA VAL A 635 -12.49 -9.01 21.52
C VAL A 635 -11.97 -7.78 20.77
N ALA A 636 -11.12 -6.99 21.42
CA ALA A 636 -10.35 -5.94 20.75
C ALA A 636 -8.87 -6.29 20.67
N VAL A 637 -8.26 -6.04 19.53
CA VAL A 637 -6.81 -6.05 19.33
C VAL A 637 -6.33 -4.62 19.26
N THR A 638 -5.52 -4.22 20.23
CA THR A 638 -5.11 -2.82 20.47
C THR A 638 -3.60 -2.66 20.39
N GLY A 639 -3.11 -1.45 20.53
CA GLY A 639 -1.69 -1.09 20.56
C GLY A 639 -1.36 0.04 19.59
N VAL A 640 -0.15 0.58 19.71
CA VAL A 640 0.32 1.72 18.91
C VAL A 640 0.35 1.41 17.41
N SER A 641 0.40 2.46 16.58
CA SER A 641 0.52 2.30 15.13
C SER A 641 1.80 1.53 14.77
N GLY A 642 1.69 0.57 13.83
CA GLY A 642 2.83 -0.29 13.43
C GLY A 642 3.24 -1.37 14.44
N SER A 643 2.50 -1.62 15.53
CA SER A 643 2.83 -2.64 16.54
C SER A 643 2.65 -4.10 16.06
N GLY A 644 2.05 -4.33 14.90
CA GLY A 644 1.86 -5.66 14.30
C GLY A 644 0.43 -6.21 14.38
N LYS A 645 -0.57 -5.40 14.78
CA LYS A 645 -1.99 -5.81 14.89
C LYS A 645 -2.53 -6.44 13.60
N SER A 646 -2.47 -5.70 12.50
CA SER A 646 -2.98 -6.18 11.20
C SER A 646 -2.16 -7.36 10.67
N THR A 647 -0.86 -7.45 10.99
CA THR A 647 -0.04 -8.62 10.66
C THR A 647 -0.54 -9.87 11.40
N LEU A 648 -0.80 -9.77 12.70
CA LEU A 648 -1.28 -10.90 13.50
C LEU A 648 -2.68 -11.35 13.08
N ILE A 649 -3.58 -10.40 12.85
CA ILE A 649 -5.00 -10.68 12.59
C ILE A 649 -5.26 -10.89 11.10
N ASN A 650 -4.91 -9.92 10.23
CA ASN A 650 -5.29 -9.98 8.82
C ASN A 650 -4.36 -10.93 8.03
N GLU A 651 -3.02 -10.82 8.22
CA GLU A 651 -2.07 -11.62 7.44
C GLU A 651 -1.98 -13.08 7.93
N ILE A 652 -2.07 -13.33 9.23
CA ILE A 652 -1.93 -14.68 9.79
C ILE A 652 -3.29 -15.30 10.09
N LEU A 653 -4.07 -14.76 11.03
CA LEU A 653 -5.31 -15.39 11.50
C LEU A 653 -6.37 -15.47 10.39
N GLN A 654 -6.73 -14.32 9.82
CA GLN A 654 -7.78 -14.21 8.80
C GLN A 654 -7.47 -15.06 7.58
N LYS A 655 -6.23 -14.97 7.03
CA LYS A 655 -5.84 -15.76 5.85
C LYS A 655 -5.80 -17.26 6.14
N THR A 656 -5.37 -17.68 7.33
CA THR A 656 -5.41 -19.10 7.73
C THR A 656 -6.86 -19.59 7.79
N LEU A 657 -7.73 -18.86 8.49
CA LEU A 657 -9.15 -19.21 8.61
C LEU A 657 -9.86 -19.17 7.24
N ALA A 658 -9.57 -18.19 6.41
CA ALA A 658 -10.13 -18.11 5.06
C ALA A 658 -9.71 -19.31 4.20
N ARG A 659 -8.45 -19.75 4.28
CA ARG A 659 -7.96 -20.94 3.61
C ARG A 659 -8.64 -22.21 4.14
N ASP A 660 -8.62 -22.41 5.45
CA ASP A 660 -9.00 -23.69 6.06
C ASP A 660 -10.52 -23.86 6.17
N LEU A 661 -11.28 -22.80 6.50
CA LEU A 661 -12.75 -22.84 6.64
C LEU A 661 -13.48 -22.45 5.35
N ASN A 662 -13.07 -21.36 4.71
CA ASN A 662 -13.76 -20.81 3.53
C ASN A 662 -13.18 -21.33 2.20
N LYS A 663 -12.12 -22.16 2.22
CA LYS A 663 -11.44 -22.71 1.03
C LYS A 663 -10.89 -21.62 0.10
N ALA A 664 -10.50 -20.47 0.65
CA ALA A 664 -9.93 -19.37 -0.13
C ALA A 664 -8.50 -19.69 -0.59
N LYS A 665 -8.15 -19.26 -1.80
CA LYS A 665 -6.80 -19.41 -2.38
C LYS A 665 -5.89 -18.27 -1.90
N VAL A 666 -5.50 -18.30 -0.63
CA VAL A 666 -4.65 -17.28 0.00
C VAL A 666 -3.52 -17.94 0.79
N LYS A 667 -2.36 -17.28 0.82
CA LYS A 667 -1.20 -17.72 1.60
C LYS A 667 -1.16 -16.94 2.92
N PRO A 668 -1.28 -17.63 4.08
CA PRO A 668 -1.08 -17.00 5.38
C PRO A 668 0.37 -16.55 5.60
N GLY A 669 0.54 -15.53 6.45
CA GLY A 669 1.85 -15.11 6.93
C GLY A 669 2.55 -16.17 7.78
N GLU A 670 3.85 -15.98 8.02
CA GLU A 670 4.70 -16.96 8.71
C GLU A 670 4.28 -17.18 10.16
N HIS A 671 3.88 -18.39 10.49
CA HIS A 671 3.52 -18.84 11.84
C HIS A 671 3.73 -20.34 11.98
N ARG A 672 3.77 -20.84 13.21
CA ARG A 672 3.97 -22.29 13.47
C ARG A 672 2.68 -23.07 13.24
N ARG A 673 1.58 -22.69 13.90
CA ARG A 673 0.25 -23.32 13.78
C ARG A 673 -0.82 -22.49 14.48
N ILE A 674 -2.10 -22.74 14.10
CA ILE A 674 -3.26 -22.21 14.80
C ILE A 674 -4.08 -23.40 15.34
N LEU A 675 -4.48 -23.32 16.60
CA LEU A 675 -5.29 -24.34 17.29
C LEU A 675 -6.68 -23.77 17.59
N GLY A 676 -7.70 -24.65 17.70
CA GLY A 676 -9.07 -24.27 18.04
C GLY A 676 -9.95 -23.99 16.82
N LEU A 677 -9.50 -24.32 15.60
CA LEU A 677 -10.26 -24.13 14.37
C LEU A 677 -11.57 -24.95 14.34
N GLU A 678 -11.59 -26.08 15.03
CA GLU A 678 -12.74 -26.97 15.19
C GLU A 678 -13.95 -26.32 15.88
N HIS A 679 -13.73 -25.21 16.56
CA HIS A 679 -14.80 -24.45 17.23
C HIS A 679 -15.52 -23.49 16.29
N LEU A 680 -14.97 -23.23 15.11
CA LEU A 680 -15.53 -22.32 14.10
C LEU A 680 -16.04 -23.08 12.88
N ASP A 681 -17.06 -22.54 12.25
CA ASP A 681 -17.57 -23.02 10.96
C ASP A 681 -17.31 -22.02 9.81
N LYS A 682 -17.11 -20.73 10.14
CA LYS A 682 -16.93 -19.67 9.15
C LYS A 682 -16.14 -18.49 9.72
N VAL A 683 -15.36 -17.84 8.88
CA VAL A 683 -14.79 -16.51 9.15
C VAL A 683 -15.37 -15.49 8.16
N ILE A 684 -15.72 -14.33 8.67
CA ILE A 684 -16.21 -13.19 7.87
C ILE A 684 -15.28 -12.01 8.13
N ASP A 685 -14.65 -11.57 7.07
CA ASP A 685 -13.77 -10.39 7.07
C ASP A 685 -14.56 -9.16 6.58
N ILE A 686 -14.55 -8.10 7.38
CA ILE A 686 -15.25 -6.85 7.12
C ILE A 686 -14.23 -5.71 7.12
N ASP A 687 -13.58 -5.54 5.98
CA ASP A 687 -12.59 -4.50 5.72
C ASP A 687 -13.21 -3.25 5.04
N GLN A 688 -12.40 -2.20 4.90
CA GLN A 688 -12.79 -0.93 4.27
C GLN A 688 -12.72 -0.96 2.72
N SER A 689 -12.43 -2.11 2.11
CA SER A 689 -12.38 -2.21 0.66
C SER A 689 -13.76 -1.97 0.03
N PRO A 690 -13.82 -1.36 -1.17
CA PRO A 690 -15.10 -1.10 -1.84
C PRO A 690 -15.94 -2.37 -2.05
N ILE A 691 -17.26 -2.28 -1.95
CA ILE A 691 -18.21 -3.38 -2.21
C ILE A 691 -18.28 -3.79 -3.70
N GLY A 692 -17.50 -3.14 -4.55
CA GLY A 692 -17.33 -3.46 -5.96
C GLY A 692 -16.50 -2.40 -6.67
N ARG A 693 -15.86 -2.80 -7.78
CA ARG A 693 -14.94 -1.95 -8.55
C ARG A 693 -15.62 -1.18 -9.70
N THR A 694 -16.90 -1.44 -9.96
CA THR A 694 -17.63 -0.85 -11.08
C THR A 694 -18.83 -0.04 -10.59
N PRO A 695 -19.32 0.95 -11.37
CA PRO A 695 -20.51 1.72 -11.04
C PRO A 695 -21.80 0.87 -10.94
N ARG A 696 -21.79 -0.38 -11.42
CA ARG A 696 -22.91 -1.33 -11.33
C ARG A 696 -23.09 -1.91 -9.94
N SER A 697 -22.01 -2.00 -9.16
CA SER A 697 -22.09 -2.43 -7.77
C SER A 697 -22.69 -1.31 -6.92
N ASN A 698 -23.66 -1.64 -6.08
CA ASN A 698 -24.35 -0.71 -5.21
C ASN A 698 -24.88 -1.46 -3.96
N PRO A 699 -25.34 -0.75 -2.91
CA PRO A 699 -25.84 -1.38 -1.68
C PRO A 699 -26.95 -2.40 -1.93
N ALA A 700 -27.89 -2.13 -2.84
CA ALA A 700 -29.00 -3.04 -3.13
C ALA A 700 -28.55 -4.35 -3.79
N THR A 701 -27.55 -4.30 -4.68
CA THR A 701 -27.00 -5.51 -5.33
C THR A 701 -26.12 -6.31 -4.38
N TYR A 702 -25.31 -5.65 -3.56
CA TYR A 702 -24.40 -6.32 -2.62
C TYR A 702 -25.14 -7.08 -1.53
N THR A 703 -26.16 -6.48 -0.94
CA THR A 703 -26.99 -7.11 0.09
C THR A 703 -28.01 -8.13 -0.47
N GLY A 704 -28.10 -8.24 -1.80
CA GLY A 704 -29.03 -9.13 -2.48
C GLY A 704 -30.50 -8.73 -2.34
N VAL A 705 -30.80 -7.51 -1.85
CA VAL A 705 -32.18 -7.00 -1.80
C VAL A 705 -32.72 -6.70 -3.20
N PHE A 706 -31.82 -6.33 -4.12
CA PHE A 706 -32.19 -6.03 -5.51
C PHE A 706 -32.76 -7.24 -6.25
N ASP A 707 -32.36 -8.45 -5.89
CA ASP A 707 -32.90 -9.66 -6.45
C ASP A 707 -34.40 -9.85 -6.11
N ASP A 708 -34.76 -9.57 -4.86
CA ASP A 708 -36.15 -9.61 -4.40
C ASP A 708 -36.98 -8.46 -5.02
N ILE A 709 -36.39 -7.27 -5.21
CA ILE A 709 -37.03 -6.16 -5.89
C ILE A 709 -37.29 -6.50 -7.35
N ARG A 710 -36.37 -7.13 -8.07
CA ARG A 710 -36.56 -7.56 -9.46
C ARG A 710 -37.64 -8.62 -9.58
N ASP A 711 -37.75 -9.56 -8.64
CA ASP A 711 -38.82 -10.56 -8.59
C ASP A 711 -40.18 -9.89 -8.36
N LEU A 712 -40.23 -8.87 -7.51
CA LEU A 712 -41.43 -8.07 -7.27
C LEU A 712 -41.91 -7.39 -8.57
N PHE A 713 -41.00 -6.67 -9.27
CA PHE A 713 -41.36 -5.99 -10.52
C PHE A 713 -41.80 -6.97 -11.61
N ALA A 714 -41.17 -8.15 -11.73
CA ALA A 714 -41.57 -9.20 -12.66
C ALA A 714 -42.95 -9.79 -12.32
N SER A 715 -43.38 -9.71 -11.06
CA SER A 715 -44.67 -10.20 -10.58
C SER A 715 -45.84 -9.23 -10.84
N THR A 716 -45.57 -7.98 -11.22
CA THR A 716 -46.62 -6.97 -11.48
C THR A 716 -47.48 -7.37 -12.70
N ASN A 717 -48.73 -6.94 -12.71
CA ASN A 717 -49.64 -7.23 -13.80
C ASN A 717 -49.12 -6.74 -15.15
N GLU A 718 -48.56 -5.55 -15.17
CA GLU A 718 -47.99 -4.94 -16.39
C GLU A 718 -46.82 -5.75 -16.95
N ALA A 719 -45.87 -6.18 -16.09
CA ALA A 719 -44.77 -7.03 -16.50
C ALA A 719 -45.23 -8.38 -17.04
N LYS A 720 -46.25 -9.00 -16.40
CA LYS A 720 -46.85 -10.28 -16.85
C LYS A 720 -47.52 -10.14 -18.22
N VAL A 721 -48.30 -9.09 -18.45
CA VAL A 721 -48.95 -8.82 -19.75
C VAL A 721 -47.91 -8.67 -20.87
N ARG A 722 -46.77 -8.03 -20.57
CA ARG A 722 -45.65 -7.82 -21.53
C ARG A 722 -44.72 -9.04 -21.62
N GLY A 723 -44.93 -10.10 -20.82
CA GLY A 723 -44.04 -11.26 -20.76
C GLY A 723 -42.63 -10.98 -20.18
N TYR A 724 -42.49 -9.95 -19.36
CA TYR A 724 -41.23 -9.57 -18.77
C TYR A 724 -40.85 -10.46 -17.58
N LYS A 725 -39.70 -11.09 -17.68
CA LYS A 725 -39.11 -11.92 -16.62
C LYS A 725 -38.15 -11.11 -15.75
N LYS A 726 -37.68 -11.64 -14.61
CA LYS A 726 -36.72 -11.06 -13.67
C LYS A 726 -35.48 -10.45 -14.37
N GLY A 727 -34.98 -11.09 -15.45
CA GLY A 727 -33.83 -10.59 -16.22
C GLY A 727 -34.07 -9.23 -16.88
N ARG A 728 -35.33 -8.90 -17.23
CA ARG A 728 -35.66 -7.59 -17.85
C ARG A 728 -35.37 -6.41 -16.91
N PHE A 729 -35.49 -6.62 -15.61
CA PHE A 729 -35.27 -5.64 -14.55
C PHE A 729 -33.81 -5.60 -14.02
N SER A 730 -32.90 -6.28 -14.74
CA SER A 730 -31.45 -6.23 -14.44
C SER A 730 -30.75 -5.23 -15.38
N PHE A 731 -29.99 -4.31 -14.80
CA PHE A 731 -29.13 -3.42 -15.57
C PHE A 731 -27.82 -4.10 -16.05
N ASN A 732 -27.55 -5.35 -15.64
CA ASN A 732 -26.39 -6.13 -16.10
C ASN A 732 -26.70 -6.99 -17.34
N VAL A 733 -27.98 -7.27 -17.62
CA VAL A 733 -28.43 -8.19 -18.67
C VAL A 733 -29.00 -7.41 -19.86
N LYS A 734 -28.66 -7.82 -21.08
CA LYS A 734 -29.27 -7.26 -22.32
C LYS A 734 -30.80 -7.43 -22.31
N GLY A 735 -31.45 -6.44 -22.94
CA GLY A 735 -32.92 -6.46 -23.12
C GLY A 735 -33.68 -5.46 -22.27
N GLY A 736 -33.26 -5.21 -20.99
CA GLY A 736 -33.87 -4.20 -20.12
C GLY A 736 -33.02 -3.01 -19.82
N ARG A 737 -31.72 -3.13 -19.96
CA ARG A 737 -30.76 -2.07 -19.70
C ARG A 737 -30.68 -1.05 -20.84
N CYS A 738 -30.18 0.13 -20.55
CA CYS A 738 -29.74 1.08 -21.57
C CYS A 738 -28.51 0.52 -22.28
N GLU A 739 -28.59 0.32 -23.60
CA GLU A 739 -27.45 -0.25 -24.35
C GLU A 739 -26.34 0.79 -24.62
N ALA A 740 -26.65 2.11 -24.61
CA ALA A 740 -25.67 3.16 -24.81
C ALA A 740 -24.61 3.19 -23.71
N CYS A 741 -25.02 3.05 -22.43
CA CYS A 741 -24.11 2.95 -21.29
C CYS A 741 -23.98 1.51 -20.75
N SER A 742 -24.51 0.51 -21.43
CA SER A 742 -24.53 -0.89 -21.01
C SER A 742 -25.04 -1.11 -19.57
N GLY A 743 -25.90 -0.22 -19.07
CA GLY A 743 -26.49 -0.27 -17.74
C GLY A 743 -25.69 0.45 -16.64
N ASP A 744 -24.59 1.10 -16.95
CA ASP A 744 -23.77 1.84 -15.98
C ASP A 744 -24.46 3.13 -15.51
N GLY A 745 -25.31 3.74 -16.36
CA GLY A 745 -25.93 5.04 -16.11
C GLY A 745 -25.01 6.22 -16.42
N ILE A 746 -23.71 5.97 -16.47
CA ILE A 746 -22.64 6.94 -16.75
C ILE A 746 -21.77 6.43 -17.89
N ILE A 747 -21.08 7.33 -18.56
CA ILE A 747 -20.08 7.03 -19.60
C ILE A 747 -18.73 7.46 -19.06
N LYS A 748 -17.77 6.55 -19.05
CA LYS A 748 -16.38 6.82 -18.72
C LYS A 748 -15.67 7.39 -19.94
N ILE A 749 -15.10 8.56 -19.80
CA ILE A 749 -14.23 9.18 -20.80
C ILE A 749 -12.80 9.03 -20.31
N GLU A 750 -12.04 8.17 -20.97
CA GLU A 750 -10.63 7.92 -20.62
C GLU A 750 -9.77 9.10 -21.10
N MET A 751 -9.04 9.70 -20.17
CA MET A 751 -8.14 10.81 -20.39
C MET A 751 -6.70 10.33 -20.19
N HIS A 752 -5.93 10.16 -21.26
CA HIS A 752 -4.60 9.53 -21.24
C HIS A 752 -3.59 10.14 -20.24
N PHE A 753 -3.72 11.41 -19.87
CA PHE A 753 -2.80 12.12 -18.95
C PHE A 753 -3.50 12.76 -17.75
N LEU A 754 -4.84 12.64 -17.67
CA LEU A 754 -5.67 13.22 -16.61
C LEU A 754 -6.53 12.12 -15.98
N PRO A 755 -7.11 12.35 -14.79
CA PRO A 755 -8.09 11.43 -14.23
C PRO A 755 -9.28 11.23 -15.18
N ASP A 756 -9.79 10.00 -15.25
CA ASP A 756 -10.95 9.68 -16.07
C ASP A 756 -12.17 10.50 -15.65
N VAL A 757 -12.91 11.01 -16.64
CA VAL A 757 -14.14 11.78 -16.40
C VAL A 757 -15.37 10.90 -16.57
N TYR A 758 -16.29 10.97 -15.63
CA TYR A 758 -17.54 10.23 -15.64
C TYR A 758 -18.70 11.20 -15.88
N VAL A 759 -19.40 11.04 -17.00
CA VAL A 759 -20.57 11.88 -17.36
C VAL A 759 -21.85 11.05 -17.37
N PRO A 760 -23.01 11.62 -16.98
CA PRO A 760 -24.27 10.93 -17.11
C PRO A 760 -24.55 10.50 -18.55
N CYS A 761 -25.09 9.31 -18.76
CA CYS A 761 -25.45 8.85 -20.10
C CYS A 761 -26.57 9.72 -20.71
N GLU A 762 -26.33 10.30 -21.86
CA GLU A 762 -27.29 11.19 -22.57
C GLU A 762 -28.60 10.48 -22.99
N VAL A 763 -28.56 9.16 -23.16
CA VAL A 763 -29.73 8.38 -23.58
C VAL A 763 -30.67 8.05 -22.42
N CYS A 764 -30.13 7.56 -21.32
CA CYS A 764 -30.93 7.17 -20.15
C CYS A 764 -30.92 8.21 -19.02
N HIS A 765 -30.15 9.28 -19.13
CA HIS A 765 -30.01 10.33 -18.11
C HIS A 765 -29.75 9.77 -16.70
N GLY A 766 -28.84 8.79 -16.60
CA GLY A 766 -28.48 8.13 -15.34
C GLY A 766 -29.38 7.00 -14.90
N LYS A 767 -30.54 6.78 -15.54
CA LYS A 767 -31.57 5.80 -15.11
C LYS A 767 -31.20 4.34 -15.36
N ARG A 768 -30.13 4.04 -16.11
CA ARG A 768 -29.59 2.66 -16.36
C ARG A 768 -30.45 1.74 -17.24
N TYR A 769 -31.72 2.02 -17.45
CA TYR A 769 -32.70 1.17 -18.16
C TYR A 769 -33.17 1.81 -19.45
N ASN A 770 -33.73 0.99 -20.36
CA ASN A 770 -34.45 1.46 -21.52
C ASN A 770 -35.89 1.91 -21.13
N ARG A 771 -36.53 2.65 -22.05
CA ARG A 771 -37.83 3.29 -21.81
C ARG A 771 -38.93 2.27 -21.47
N GLU A 772 -38.97 1.16 -22.18
CA GLU A 772 -39.99 0.12 -22.01
C GLU A 772 -39.92 -0.56 -20.64
N THR A 773 -38.74 -0.72 -20.07
CA THR A 773 -38.56 -1.27 -18.72
C THR A 773 -39.01 -0.25 -17.67
N LEU A 774 -38.79 1.03 -17.89
CA LEU A 774 -39.21 2.11 -16.99
C LEU A 774 -40.72 2.37 -16.99
N ASP A 775 -41.45 1.91 -17.99
CA ASP A 775 -42.92 1.99 -18.00
C ASP A 775 -43.56 1.16 -16.91
N VAL A 776 -42.94 0.02 -16.54
CA VAL A 776 -43.45 -0.88 -15.49
C VAL A 776 -43.31 -0.23 -14.12
N LYS A 777 -44.42 -0.11 -13.41
CA LYS A 777 -44.46 0.56 -12.09
C LYS A 777 -45.02 -0.36 -10.99
N TYR A 778 -44.49 -0.18 -9.78
CA TYR A 778 -45.04 -0.71 -8.56
C TYR A 778 -45.33 0.45 -7.59
N LYS A 779 -46.56 0.55 -7.07
CA LYS A 779 -47.00 1.71 -6.28
C LYS A 779 -46.64 3.07 -6.91
N GLY A 780 -46.72 3.22 -8.23
CA GLY A 780 -46.47 4.43 -8.97
C GLY A 780 -44.98 4.72 -9.27
N LYS A 781 -44.05 3.94 -8.77
CA LYS A 781 -42.58 4.09 -8.97
C LYS A 781 -42.05 3.02 -9.92
N ASN A 782 -41.19 3.39 -10.86
CA ASN A 782 -40.46 2.45 -11.71
C ASN A 782 -39.18 1.95 -10.99
N ILE A 783 -38.46 0.99 -11.58
CA ILE A 783 -37.28 0.38 -10.96
C ILE A 783 -36.13 1.36 -10.79
N ALA A 784 -35.97 2.36 -11.67
CA ALA A 784 -34.95 3.40 -11.51
C ALA A 784 -35.29 4.35 -10.35
N ASP A 785 -36.58 4.72 -10.20
CA ASP A 785 -37.05 5.54 -9.08
C ASP A 785 -36.78 4.84 -7.75
N VAL A 786 -36.91 3.50 -7.71
CA VAL A 786 -36.59 2.70 -6.50
C VAL A 786 -35.10 2.72 -6.20
N LEU A 787 -34.24 2.64 -7.21
CA LEU A 787 -32.78 2.74 -7.00
C LEU A 787 -32.35 4.13 -6.50
N GLU A 788 -33.11 5.18 -6.86
CA GLU A 788 -32.84 6.56 -6.39
C GLU A 788 -33.40 6.86 -5.00
N MET A 789 -34.24 6.00 -4.44
CA MET A 789 -34.74 6.14 -3.06
C MET A 789 -33.58 6.00 -2.06
N THR A 790 -33.65 6.73 -0.95
CA THR A 790 -32.83 6.41 0.23
C THR A 790 -33.27 5.04 0.80
N ILE A 791 -32.36 4.39 1.52
CA ILE A 791 -32.68 3.08 2.15
C ILE A 791 -33.82 3.25 3.18
N GLU A 792 -33.86 4.36 3.89
CA GLU A 792 -34.90 4.75 4.82
C GLU A 792 -36.29 4.86 4.12
N ASP A 793 -36.36 5.61 3.01
CA ASP A 793 -37.58 5.66 2.19
C ASP A 793 -37.97 4.28 1.65
N GLY A 794 -36.96 3.46 1.31
CA GLY A 794 -37.15 2.10 0.85
C GLY A 794 -37.80 1.20 1.90
N VAL A 795 -37.42 1.31 3.19
CA VAL A 795 -38.04 0.57 4.30
C VAL A 795 -39.53 0.89 4.37
N GLU A 796 -39.90 2.18 4.36
CA GLU A 796 -41.30 2.58 4.40
C GLU A 796 -42.06 2.15 3.14
N PHE A 797 -41.48 2.27 1.94
CA PHE A 797 -42.09 1.89 0.67
C PHE A 797 -42.41 0.39 0.59
N PHE A 798 -41.49 -0.44 1.10
CA PHE A 798 -41.59 -1.90 1.10
C PHE A 798 -42.11 -2.51 2.42
N ARG A 799 -42.68 -1.74 3.35
CA ARG A 799 -43.11 -2.13 4.68
C ARG A 799 -44.00 -3.38 4.70
N ASN A 800 -44.84 -3.58 3.65
CA ASN A 800 -45.73 -4.72 3.53
C ASN A 800 -45.05 -5.97 2.89
N LEU A 801 -43.77 -5.95 2.65
CA LEU A 801 -42.94 -6.99 2.03
C LEU A 801 -41.79 -7.43 2.95
N PRO A 802 -42.07 -8.27 3.96
CA PRO A 802 -41.12 -8.54 5.05
C PRO A 802 -39.75 -9.03 4.60
N LYS A 803 -39.67 -9.68 3.42
CA LYS A 803 -38.41 -10.18 2.85
C LYS A 803 -37.48 -9.03 2.40
N ILE A 804 -38.06 -7.98 1.81
CA ILE A 804 -37.33 -6.80 1.35
C ILE A 804 -37.06 -5.86 2.54
N GLU A 805 -38.12 -5.58 3.30
CA GLU A 805 -38.10 -4.66 4.45
C GLU A 805 -37.05 -5.07 5.47
N ARG A 806 -36.94 -6.34 5.87
CA ARG A 806 -35.98 -6.85 6.84
C ARG A 806 -34.52 -6.61 6.37
N LYS A 807 -34.22 -6.82 5.08
CA LYS A 807 -32.88 -6.58 4.51
C LYS A 807 -32.54 -5.07 4.51
N LEU A 808 -33.50 -4.22 4.19
CA LEU A 808 -33.31 -2.77 4.22
C LEU A 808 -33.13 -2.27 5.66
N GLN A 809 -33.90 -2.81 6.60
CA GLN A 809 -33.80 -2.44 8.02
C GLN A 809 -32.42 -2.73 8.59
N THR A 810 -31.75 -3.84 8.23
CA THR A 810 -30.39 -4.09 8.69
C THR A 810 -29.39 -3.03 8.22
N ILE A 811 -29.63 -2.41 7.06
CA ILE A 811 -28.78 -1.31 6.56
C ILE A 811 -29.07 -0.01 7.32
N VAL A 812 -30.34 0.23 7.69
CA VAL A 812 -30.69 1.35 8.56
C VAL A 812 -30.08 1.18 9.96
N ASP A 813 -30.14 -0.03 10.52
CA ASP A 813 -29.60 -0.38 11.84
C ASP A 813 -28.09 -0.05 11.98
N VAL A 814 -27.32 -0.19 10.89
CA VAL A 814 -25.90 0.19 10.86
C VAL A 814 -25.66 1.67 10.55
N GLY A 815 -26.72 2.50 10.54
CA GLY A 815 -26.63 3.94 10.34
C GLY A 815 -26.51 4.42 8.89
N LEU A 816 -26.92 3.60 7.89
CA LEU A 816 -26.82 3.95 6.47
C LEU A 816 -28.20 4.24 5.83
N GLY A 817 -29.19 4.67 6.62
CA GLY A 817 -30.54 5.02 6.12
C GLY A 817 -30.54 6.10 5.04
N TYR A 818 -29.62 7.04 5.09
CA TYR A 818 -29.48 8.16 4.15
C TYR A 818 -28.89 7.79 2.79
N VAL A 819 -28.23 6.64 2.65
CA VAL A 819 -27.61 6.17 1.42
C VAL A 819 -28.67 5.75 0.43
N LYS A 820 -28.49 6.05 -0.87
CA LYS A 820 -29.42 5.59 -1.91
C LYS A 820 -29.23 4.10 -2.23
N LEU A 821 -30.33 3.38 -2.50
CA LEU A 821 -30.29 1.96 -2.89
C LEU A 821 -29.37 1.66 -4.07
N GLY A 822 -29.38 2.51 -5.09
CA GLY A 822 -28.59 2.39 -6.31
C GLY A 822 -27.30 3.20 -6.31
N GLN A 823 -26.85 3.74 -5.17
CA GLN A 823 -25.61 4.54 -5.09
C GLN A 823 -24.41 3.70 -5.53
N PRO A 824 -23.62 4.17 -6.53
CA PRO A 824 -22.45 3.44 -7.00
C PRO A 824 -21.47 3.13 -5.88
N ALA A 825 -20.91 1.92 -5.86
CA ALA A 825 -19.91 1.51 -4.86
C ALA A 825 -18.67 2.42 -4.82
N THR A 826 -18.33 3.02 -5.96
CA THR A 826 -17.19 3.94 -6.11
C THR A 826 -17.38 5.30 -5.43
N THR A 827 -18.62 5.65 -5.06
CA THR A 827 -18.95 6.90 -4.36
C THR A 827 -19.14 6.73 -2.87
N LEU A 828 -19.11 5.49 -2.36
CA LEU A 828 -19.17 5.20 -0.94
C LEU A 828 -17.80 5.45 -0.29
N SER A 829 -17.81 5.98 0.92
CA SER A 829 -16.61 6.02 1.77
C SER A 829 -16.21 4.62 2.23
N GLY A 830 -14.96 4.43 2.69
CA GLY A 830 -14.50 3.13 3.22
C GLY A 830 -15.36 2.63 4.38
N GLY A 831 -15.72 3.51 5.32
CA GLY A 831 -16.61 3.16 6.44
C GLY A 831 -18.05 2.84 6.02
N GLU A 832 -18.60 3.52 5.01
CA GLU A 832 -19.91 3.17 4.45
C GLU A 832 -19.89 1.80 3.78
N ALA A 833 -18.85 1.52 2.97
CA ALA A 833 -18.67 0.21 2.33
C ALA A 833 -18.57 -0.92 3.37
N GLN A 834 -17.81 -0.71 4.43
CA GLN A 834 -17.66 -1.64 5.54
C GLN A 834 -18.99 -1.92 6.25
N ARG A 835 -19.77 -0.88 6.54
CA ARG A 835 -21.11 -1.02 7.16
C ARG A 835 -22.13 -1.72 6.24
N VAL A 836 -22.06 -1.53 4.91
CA VAL A 836 -22.87 -2.30 3.95
C VAL A 836 -22.51 -3.79 4.00
N LYS A 837 -21.20 -4.12 4.10
CA LYS A 837 -20.75 -5.52 4.27
C LYS A 837 -21.28 -6.10 5.56
N LEU A 838 -21.18 -5.39 6.68
CA LEU A 838 -21.73 -5.82 7.97
C LEU A 838 -23.24 -6.05 7.87
N ALA A 839 -24.01 -5.12 7.30
CA ALA A 839 -25.46 -5.26 7.12
C ALA A 839 -25.83 -6.50 6.30
N SER A 840 -25.02 -6.87 5.30
CA SER A 840 -25.27 -8.05 4.47
C SER A 840 -25.16 -9.38 5.24
N GLU A 841 -24.42 -9.40 6.34
CA GLU A 841 -24.27 -10.60 7.18
C GLU A 841 -25.33 -10.65 8.30
N LEU A 842 -25.81 -9.51 8.79
CA LEU A 842 -26.76 -9.41 9.91
C LEU A 842 -28.12 -10.07 9.64
N TYR A 843 -28.60 -10.10 8.40
CA TYR A 843 -29.88 -10.73 8.08
C TYR A 843 -29.78 -12.26 7.96
N ARG A 844 -28.56 -12.81 7.88
CA ARG A 844 -28.32 -14.26 7.79
C ARG A 844 -28.55 -14.91 9.14
N ARG A 845 -28.91 -16.18 9.13
CA ARG A 845 -29.11 -16.94 10.36
C ARG A 845 -27.79 -17.15 11.06
N SER A 846 -27.70 -16.76 12.33
CA SER A 846 -26.57 -17.02 13.21
C SER A 846 -26.40 -18.53 13.46
N THR A 847 -25.17 -19.01 13.48
CA THR A 847 -24.79 -20.38 13.84
C THR A 847 -24.18 -20.46 15.24
N GLY A 848 -23.78 -19.32 15.83
CA GLY A 848 -23.07 -19.24 17.11
C GLY A 848 -21.62 -19.75 17.03
N ARG A 849 -21.09 -19.92 15.83
CA ARG A 849 -19.72 -20.43 15.56
C ARG A 849 -18.99 -19.63 14.49
N THR A 850 -19.46 -18.43 14.17
CA THR A 850 -18.81 -17.53 13.19
C THR A 850 -17.89 -16.57 13.90
N LEU A 851 -16.69 -16.35 13.33
CA LEU A 851 -15.79 -15.28 13.73
C LEU A 851 -15.93 -14.11 12.75
N TYR A 852 -16.35 -12.96 13.27
CA TYR A 852 -16.35 -11.68 12.55
C TYR A 852 -15.05 -10.94 12.87
N ILE A 853 -14.29 -10.56 11.83
CA ILE A 853 -13.08 -9.73 11.94
C ILE A 853 -13.39 -8.39 11.31
N LEU A 854 -13.24 -7.31 12.09
CA LEU A 854 -13.45 -5.93 11.63
C LEU A 854 -12.16 -5.13 11.83
N ASP A 855 -11.71 -4.48 10.78
CA ASP A 855 -10.51 -3.64 10.81
C ASP A 855 -10.93 -2.17 10.87
N GLU A 856 -10.65 -1.51 12.01
CA GLU A 856 -10.97 -0.12 12.32
C GLU A 856 -12.41 0.30 11.93
N PRO A 857 -13.46 -0.39 12.47
CA PRO A 857 -14.83 -0.16 12.04
C PRO A 857 -15.40 1.21 12.41
N THR A 858 -14.73 2.00 13.26
CA THR A 858 -15.14 3.34 13.67
C THR A 858 -14.62 4.48 12.80
N THR A 859 -13.86 4.13 11.77
CA THR A 859 -13.29 5.10 10.82
C THR A 859 -14.36 6.00 10.21
N GLY A 860 -14.19 7.33 10.34
CA GLY A 860 -15.11 8.34 9.79
C GLY A 860 -16.48 8.41 10.48
N LEU A 861 -16.61 7.87 11.69
CA LEU A 861 -17.84 7.85 12.45
C LEU A 861 -17.86 8.90 13.56
N HIS A 862 -18.96 9.65 13.63
CA HIS A 862 -19.29 10.42 14.81
C HIS A 862 -19.61 9.50 15.99
N THR A 863 -19.40 9.94 17.23
CA THR A 863 -19.64 9.14 18.46
C THR A 863 -21.07 8.56 18.53
N ASP A 864 -22.08 9.24 18.01
CA ASP A 864 -23.45 8.72 17.94
C ASP A 864 -23.57 7.53 16.95
N ASP A 865 -22.86 7.58 15.83
CA ASP A 865 -22.82 6.47 14.87
C ASP A 865 -22.05 5.28 15.45
N ILE A 866 -21.01 5.53 16.28
CA ILE A 866 -20.27 4.49 17.03
C ILE A 866 -21.21 3.81 18.04
N ASP A 867 -22.03 4.54 18.79
CA ASP A 867 -23.00 3.96 19.72
C ASP A 867 -23.99 3.03 19.00
N ARG A 868 -24.46 3.41 17.81
CA ARG A 868 -25.33 2.56 16.98
C ARG A 868 -24.61 1.30 16.50
N LEU A 869 -23.39 1.45 16.01
CA LEU A 869 -22.56 0.31 15.56
C LEU A 869 -22.30 -0.66 16.70
N LEU A 870 -21.95 -0.17 17.89
CA LEU A 870 -21.72 -1.00 19.07
C LEU A 870 -22.94 -1.83 19.45
N LYS A 871 -24.14 -1.26 19.40
CA LYS A 871 -25.40 -2.00 19.65
C LYS A 871 -25.58 -3.17 18.67
N VAL A 872 -25.18 -2.98 17.41
CA VAL A 872 -25.22 -4.02 16.40
C VAL A 872 -24.19 -5.13 16.68
N LEU A 873 -22.96 -4.76 17.00
CA LEU A 873 -21.88 -5.72 17.32
C LEU A 873 -22.20 -6.51 18.60
N GLN A 874 -22.77 -5.85 19.61
CA GLN A 874 -23.19 -6.53 20.84
C GLN A 874 -24.29 -7.57 20.58
N ARG A 875 -25.28 -7.28 19.70
CA ARG A 875 -26.31 -8.26 19.28
C ARG A 875 -25.71 -9.51 18.62
N LEU A 876 -24.62 -9.38 17.83
CA LEU A 876 -23.92 -10.53 17.25
C LEU A 876 -23.34 -11.42 18.35
N VAL A 877 -22.69 -10.82 19.33
CA VAL A 877 -22.09 -11.57 20.45
C VAL A 877 -23.17 -12.20 21.33
N GLU A 878 -24.30 -11.53 21.57
CA GLU A 878 -25.46 -12.09 22.28
C GLU A 878 -26.06 -13.32 21.59
N ASN A 879 -25.94 -13.40 20.26
CA ASN A 879 -26.33 -14.57 19.48
C ASN A 879 -25.27 -15.71 19.51
N GLY A 880 -24.21 -15.58 20.31
CA GLY A 880 -23.14 -16.54 20.48
C GLY A 880 -21.99 -16.46 19.48
N GLU A 881 -22.01 -15.47 18.55
CA GLU A 881 -20.92 -15.25 17.59
C GLU A 881 -19.71 -14.60 18.28
N THR A 882 -18.54 -14.71 17.65
CA THR A 882 -17.33 -14.03 18.11
C THR A 882 -17.11 -12.79 17.27
N VAL A 883 -16.93 -11.64 17.91
CA VAL A 883 -16.57 -10.39 17.22
C VAL A 883 -15.17 -9.98 17.66
N LEU A 884 -14.28 -9.85 16.69
CA LEU A 884 -12.90 -9.39 16.87
C LEU A 884 -12.73 -8.08 16.10
N VAL A 885 -12.31 -7.03 16.78
CA VAL A 885 -12.04 -5.72 16.17
C VAL A 885 -10.58 -5.34 16.35
N ILE A 886 -9.95 -4.80 15.32
CA ILE A 886 -8.71 -4.04 15.44
C ILE A 886 -9.12 -2.59 15.66
N GLU A 887 -8.77 -1.99 16.80
CA GLU A 887 -9.30 -0.67 17.15
C GLU A 887 -8.33 0.20 17.94
N HIS A 888 -8.50 1.51 17.73
CA HIS A 888 -7.85 2.59 18.48
C HIS A 888 -8.83 3.48 19.24
N ASN A 889 -10.11 3.43 18.88
CA ASN A 889 -11.14 4.23 19.52
C ASN A 889 -11.44 3.72 20.94
N LEU A 890 -11.19 4.56 21.95
CA LEU A 890 -11.34 4.19 23.35
C LEU A 890 -12.79 3.95 23.77
N ASP A 891 -13.77 4.56 23.09
CA ASP A 891 -15.18 4.30 23.31
C ASP A 891 -15.58 2.87 22.93
N VAL A 892 -14.96 2.30 21.90
CA VAL A 892 -15.12 0.88 21.56
C VAL A 892 -14.36 0.02 22.55
N ILE A 893 -13.08 0.33 22.78
CA ILE A 893 -12.18 -0.48 23.62
C ILE A 893 -12.73 -0.63 25.05
N LYS A 894 -13.35 0.44 25.63
CA LYS A 894 -13.96 0.34 26.96
C LYS A 894 -15.18 -0.58 27.02
N THR A 895 -15.80 -0.92 25.86
CA THR A 895 -17.05 -1.74 25.82
C THR A 895 -16.81 -3.20 25.50
N VAL A 896 -15.59 -3.62 25.10
CA VAL A 896 -15.27 -5.01 24.76
C VAL A 896 -15.13 -5.90 26.01
N ASP A 897 -15.26 -7.21 25.85
CA ASP A 897 -15.11 -8.16 26.94
C ASP A 897 -13.64 -8.52 27.19
N TYR A 898 -12.79 -8.51 26.12
CA TYR A 898 -11.40 -8.94 26.19
C TYR A 898 -10.52 -8.14 25.25
N ILE A 899 -9.30 -7.82 25.68
CA ILE A 899 -8.30 -7.08 24.92
C ILE A 899 -7.05 -7.93 24.71
N VAL A 900 -6.44 -7.82 23.54
CA VAL A 900 -5.07 -8.27 23.26
C VAL A 900 -4.29 -7.03 22.82
N ASP A 901 -3.35 -6.59 23.67
CA ASP A 901 -2.58 -5.36 23.45
C ASP A 901 -1.19 -5.68 22.91
N LEU A 902 -0.84 -5.10 21.74
CA LEU A 902 0.44 -5.28 21.06
C LEU A 902 1.31 -4.04 21.19
N GLY A 903 2.62 -4.24 21.30
CA GLY A 903 3.58 -3.17 21.43
C GLY A 903 5.01 -3.68 21.62
N PRO A 904 5.82 -2.98 22.42
CA PRO A 904 5.52 -1.70 23.09
C PRO A 904 5.50 -0.52 22.13
N GLU A 905 6.26 -0.57 21.02
CA GLU A 905 6.40 0.45 20.00
C GLU A 905 5.96 -0.04 18.61
N GLY A 906 6.14 0.78 17.57
CA GLY A 906 5.93 0.41 16.17
C GLY A 906 7.18 -0.17 15.50
N GLY A 907 7.01 -0.87 14.37
CA GLY A 907 8.08 -1.42 13.55
C GLY A 907 8.94 -2.46 14.26
N THR A 908 10.25 -2.40 14.11
CA THR A 908 11.20 -3.35 14.69
C THR A 908 11.22 -3.36 16.23
N ARG A 909 10.79 -2.26 16.85
CA ARG A 909 10.69 -2.12 18.32
C ARG A 909 9.36 -2.60 18.88
N GLY A 910 8.40 -2.98 18.00
CA GLY A 910 7.12 -3.58 18.33
C GLY A 910 7.11 -5.09 18.13
N GLY A 911 5.94 -5.63 17.83
CA GLY A 911 5.74 -7.03 17.47
C GLY A 911 5.69 -8.00 18.66
N GLU A 912 5.36 -7.52 19.86
CA GLU A 912 5.19 -8.32 21.08
C GLU A 912 3.77 -8.13 21.64
N ILE A 913 3.28 -9.11 22.39
CA ILE A 913 2.04 -8.95 23.16
C ILE A 913 2.43 -8.41 24.54
N ILE A 914 1.95 -7.17 24.83
CA ILE A 914 2.22 -6.49 26.11
C ILE A 914 1.36 -7.07 27.22
N GLY A 915 0.10 -7.36 26.89
CA GLY A 915 -0.82 -7.96 27.83
C GLY A 915 -2.14 -8.36 27.22
N THR A 916 -2.90 -9.13 27.97
CA THR A 916 -4.23 -9.59 27.59
C THR A 916 -5.13 -9.60 28.82
N GLY A 917 -6.39 -9.36 28.65
CA GLY A 917 -7.36 -9.38 29.76
C GLY A 917 -8.56 -8.50 29.47
N THR A 918 -9.35 -8.23 30.51
CA THR A 918 -10.45 -7.26 30.46
C THR A 918 -9.89 -5.83 30.30
N PRO A 919 -10.67 -4.86 29.82
CA PRO A 919 -10.27 -3.46 29.78
C PRO A 919 -9.73 -2.92 31.11
N GLU A 920 -10.31 -3.35 32.23
CA GLU A 920 -9.89 -2.98 33.57
C GLU A 920 -8.51 -3.56 33.93
N GLU A 921 -8.22 -4.78 33.53
CA GLU A 921 -6.92 -5.43 33.76
C GLU A 921 -5.84 -4.78 32.91
N VAL A 922 -6.12 -4.51 31.61
CA VAL A 922 -5.18 -3.87 30.70
C VAL A 922 -4.89 -2.41 31.13
N ALA A 923 -5.87 -1.71 31.69
CA ALA A 923 -5.69 -0.35 32.23
C ALA A 923 -4.71 -0.28 33.43
N GLN A 924 -4.37 -1.43 34.04
CA GLN A 924 -3.42 -1.52 35.16
C GLN A 924 -2.03 -2.02 34.73
N LEU A 925 -1.84 -2.43 33.46
CA LEU A 925 -0.57 -2.95 32.97
C LEU A 925 0.46 -1.85 32.79
N GLU A 926 1.59 -1.99 33.44
CA GLU A 926 2.75 -1.13 33.19
C GLU A 926 3.29 -1.39 31.78
N GLY A 927 3.52 -0.32 31.01
CA GLY A 927 4.02 -0.38 29.64
C GLY A 927 2.96 -0.49 28.54
N SER A 928 1.66 -0.64 28.87
CA SER A 928 0.56 -0.55 27.91
C SER A 928 0.16 0.89 27.67
N TYR A 929 0.47 1.43 26.48
CA TYR A 929 -0.03 2.76 26.09
C TYR A 929 -1.56 2.79 26.02
N THR A 930 -2.18 1.73 25.48
CA THR A 930 -3.65 1.61 25.49
C THR A 930 -4.20 1.69 26.91
N GLY A 931 -3.58 0.99 27.87
CA GLY A 931 -3.98 1.01 29.29
C GLY A 931 -3.88 2.40 29.92
N ILE A 932 -2.81 3.14 29.63
CA ILE A 932 -2.59 4.51 30.14
C ILE A 932 -3.72 5.46 29.73
N TYR A 933 -4.12 5.44 28.46
CA TYR A 933 -5.18 6.30 27.95
C TYR A 933 -6.60 5.80 28.30
N LEU A 934 -6.78 4.48 28.43
CA LEU A 934 -8.06 3.87 28.74
C LEU A 934 -8.48 4.10 30.20
N LYS A 935 -7.53 4.08 31.14
CA LYS A 935 -7.79 4.18 32.58
C LYS A 935 -8.66 5.38 32.99
N PRO A 936 -8.31 6.64 32.62
CA PRO A 936 -9.10 7.80 33.00
C PRO A 936 -10.51 7.78 32.39
N ILE A 937 -10.67 7.22 31.20
CA ILE A 937 -11.97 7.12 30.52
C ILE A 937 -12.87 6.09 31.23
N LEU A 938 -12.31 4.93 31.61
CA LEU A 938 -13.03 3.93 32.37
C LEU A 938 -13.51 4.47 33.73
N GLU A 939 -12.66 5.19 34.46
CA GLU A 939 -13.00 5.80 35.73
C GLU A 939 -14.09 6.84 35.55
N ARG A 940 -13.91 7.81 34.65
CA ARG A 940 -14.88 8.88 34.35
C ARG A 940 -16.26 8.32 33.96
N ASP A 941 -16.28 7.36 33.04
CA ASP A 941 -17.54 6.90 32.44
C ASP A 941 -18.26 5.86 33.32
N LYS A 942 -17.54 5.16 34.21
CA LYS A 942 -18.15 4.33 35.28
C LYS A 942 -18.89 5.22 36.30
N GLU A 943 -18.29 6.30 36.71
CA GLU A 943 -18.95 7.28 37.60
C GLU A 943 -20.22 7.86 36.98
N ARG A 944 -20.14 8.26 35.70
CA ARG A 944 -21.30 8.74 34.91
C ARG A 944 -22.41 7.70 34.77
N THR A 945 -22.03 6.44 34.54
CA THR A 945 -22.97 5.33 34.39
C THR A 945 -23.71 5.09 35.71
N ASN A 946 -22.99 5.04 36.83
CA ASN A 946 -23.56 4.85 38.17
C ASN A 946 -24.50 6.01 38.55
N ALA A 947 -24.12 7.25 38.29
CA ALA A 947 -24.96 8.44 38.57
C ALA A 947 -26.27 8.41 37.76
N LYS A 948 -26.25 7.94 36.49
CA LYS A 948 -27.48 7.75 35.71
C LYS A 948 -28.39 6.66 36.27
N LEU A 949 -27.83 5.55 36.74
CA LEU A 949 -28.59 4.46 37.35
C LEU A 949 -29.26 4.92 38.65
N GLU A 950 -28.57 5.65 39.53
CA GLU A 950 -29.13 6.21 40.74
C GLU A 950 -30.31 7.16 40.44
N GLN A 951 -30.19 8.00 39.41
CA GLN A 951 -31.29 8.86 38.95
C GLN A 951 -32.48 8.10 38.37
N PHE A 952 -32.24 6.89 37.78
CA PHE A 952 -33.33 6.05 37.24
C PHE A 952 -34.06 5.28 38.35
N VAL A 953 -33.33 4.84 39.40
CA VAL A 953 -33.90 4.13 40.56
C VAL A 953 -34.64 5.08 41.49
N SER A 954 -34.25 6.38 41.48
CA SER A 954 -34.90 7.43 42.29
C SER A 954 -36.13 8.07 41.66
N LYS A 955 -36.44 7.77 40.40
CA LYS A 955 -37.67 8.12 39.69
C LYS A 955 -38.63 6.90 39.60
#